data_8ffbaa31ea2593cc0f2afc1cac14baae
#
_entry.id   8ffbaa31ea2593cc0f2afc1cac14baae
#
_cell.length_a   1.000
_cell.length_b   1.000
_cell.length_c   1.000
_cell.angle_alpha   90.00
_cell.angle_beta   90.00
_cell.angle_gamma   90.00
#
_symmetry.space_group_name_H-M   'P 1'
#
loop_
_entity.id
_entity.type
_entity.pdbx_description
1 polymer ?
#
loop_
_entity_poly.entity_id
_entity_poly.type
_entity_poly.pdbx_seq_one_letter_code
_entity_poly.pdbx_strand_id
1 'polypeptide(L)'
;MIDMKNFALILSSYFITLCAPAQVPESKPGILPEPVKMVQNTGFYQLPKNISIEAPTINELVPAINFLKQRLTVPTGYTVIMNSQAATSNIKLSLNNKTPNAEIGKEGYQLSVTPTNITISANEPAGLFYGIQTLLQLMPVNIESSALVPAAQWRVPCVDITDYPRFGWRGLMFDVSRHFFTKKEVKDFIDQMARYKFNLLHWHLTDDEGWRIEIKSLPLLTTKGAKRVEKTGYFGTFSAPLPDEPLNYGGFYTQDDIKEVVQYAKEHFVNVLPEIDVPGHSLAALTAYPDLACMPAPDKFRVRSGEKIMDWHGDGTFTALVENGLCPANENVYTFLDKVFTEVAVLFPYEYIHVGGDECAKNFWEKSDAVKALMQKQGLKTMHEVQSYFEKRVGKIIESKGKKLIGWDEILEGGLADNAAVMSWRGEKGGIEAAKLKHEVVMSPTTFAYLDYMQGDVILEPKVYATLRLNKAYQFEPVPPGADAKYIKGGQGNMWTEQIPNTRHLQYMFWPRAFAIAESVWSPKEKKNCNSFTQRVEQQFKRYDVREIKYATSMFEPIFTPKMNNGKLQVQLTTEVEGLDIYYSFDNSFPDRFYPKYKEPLTPPKDAVMLKVIAYRGTTPMGRMIAMPLDELNKRAAVKK
;
A
#
# COMPACT_ATOMS: atom_id res chain seq x y z
N MET A 1 34.22 -88.41 -28.30
CA MET A 1 35.45 -88.11 -27.57
C MET A 1 35.81 -86.67 -27.87
N ILE A 2 35.36 -85.73 -27.11
CA ILE A 2 35.91 -84.36 -27.06
C ILE A 2 35.67 -83.86 -25.66
N ASP A 3 36.71 -83.32 -25.10
CA ASP A 3 37.03 -83.08 -23.74
C ASP A 3 36.30 -81.81 -23.20
N MET A 4 35.68 -81.94 -22.05
CA MET A 4 35.20 -80.80 -21.25
C MET A 4 36.28 -80.37 -20.29
N LYS A 5 36.72 -79.13 -20.32
CA LYS A 5 37.38 -78.46 -19.20
C LYS A 5 37.37 -76.93 -19.32
N ASN A 6 36.97 -76.32 -18.21
CA ASN A 6 37.20 -74.96 -17.75
C ASN A 6 36.32 -73.82 -18.32
N PHE A 7 35.18 -73.61 -17.65
CA PHE A 7 34.52 -72.33 -17.58
C PHE A 7 34.88 -71.67 -16.25
N ALA A 8 35.74 -70.65 -16.28
CA ALA A 8 36.04 -69.81 -15.13
C ALA A 8 35.00 -68.73 -15.03
N LEU A 9 34.22 -68.74 -13.93
CA LEU A 9 33.28 -67.68 -13.55
C LEU A 9 34.09 -66.43 -13.11
N ILE A 10 34.05 -65.38 -13.92
CA ILE A 10 34.50 -64.04 -13.49
C ILE A 10 33.30 -63.33 -12.86
N LEU A 11 33.25 -63.26 -11.48
CA LEU A 11 32.33 -62.38 -10.75
C LEU A 11 32.81 -60.95 -10.91
N SER A 12 32.15 -60.19 -11.78
CA SER A 12 32.34 -58.74 -11.91
C SER A 12 31.51 -58.04 -10.82
N SER A 13 32.17 -57.57 -9.76
CA SER A 13 31.57 -56.76 -8.70
C SER A 13 31.23 -55.35 -9.24
N TYR A 14 29.97 -55.13 -9.60
CA TYR A 14 29.47 -53.76 -9.86
C TYR A 14 29.36 -53.02 -8.52
N PHE A 15 30.29 -52.12 -8.27
CA PHE A 15 30.13 -51.08 -7.27
C PHE A 15 29.10 -50.08 -7.79
N ILE A 16 27.87 -50.17 -7.31
CA ILE A 16 26.86 -49.10 -7.46
C ILE A 16 27.27 -47.98 -6.53
N THR A 17 27.97 -46.98 -7.05
CA THR A 17 28.16 -45.70 -6.36
C THR A 17 26.81 -45.00 -6.30
N LEU A 18 26.14 -45.08 -5.17
CA LEU A 18 25.00 -44.23 -4.87
C LEU A 18 25.51 -42.79 -4.84
N CYS A 19 25.38 -42.08 -5.98
CA CYS A 19 25.46 -40.63 -5.98
C CYS A 19 24.32 -40.10 -5.08
N ALA A 20 24.65 -39.66 -3.89
CA ALA A 20 23.73 -38.84 -3.11
C ALA A 20 23.29 -37.67 -4.01
N PRO A 21 21.98 -37.39 -4.12
CA PRO A 21 21.55 -36.23 -4.88
C PRO A 21 22.24 -35.00 -4.29
N ALA A 22 22.93 -34.23 -5.14
CA ALA A 22 23.49 -32.96 -4.77
C ALA A 22 22.38 -32.13 -4.13
N GLN A 23 22.54 -31.76 -2.86
CA GLN A 23 21.63 -30.83 -2.19
C GLN A 23 21.60 -29.56 -3.01
N VAL A 24 20.47 -29.31 -3.68
CA VAL A 24 20.20 -28.00 -4.29
C VAL A 24 20.32 -26.98 -3.16
N PRO A 25 21.12 -25.94 -3.30
CA PRO A 25 21.27 -24.94 -2.25
C PRO A 25 19.86 -24.43 -1.91
N GLU A 26 19.48 -24.54 -0.62
CA GLU A 26 18.19 -24.03 -0.18
C GLU A 26 18.16 -22.53 -0.42
N SER A 27 17.19 -22.08 -1.23
CA SER A 27 16.97 -20.66 -1.43
C SER A 27 16.64 -20.00 -0.09
N LYS A 28 17.23 -18.82 0.17
CA LYS A 28 16.89 -18.05 1.38
C LYS A 28 15.39 -17.84 1.47
N PRO A 29 14.79 -17.93 2.68
CA PRO A 29 13.38 -17.65 2.88
C PRO A 29 12.99 -16.27 2.35
N GLY A 30 11.88 -16.21 1.61
CA GLY A 30 11.38 -14.98 1.00
C GLY A 30 10.56 -14.11 1.95
N ILE A 31 11.14 -13.73 3.09
CA ILE A 31 10.46 -12.90 4.10
C ILE A 31 10.40 -11.45 3.63
N LEU A 32 9.20 -10.86 3.68
CA LEU A 32 8.96 -9.44 3.46
C LEU A 32 8.15 -8.85 4.63
N PRO A 33 8.54 -7.68 5.15
CA PRO A 33 9.83 -6.98 4.95
C PRO A 33 11.02 -7.81 5.43
N GLU A 34 12.22 -7.51 4.87
CA GLU A 34 13.46 -8.21 5.27
C GLU A 34 13.78 -7.97 6.74
N PRO A 35 14.00 -9.02 7.55
CA PRO A 35 14.33 -8.86 8.97
C PRO A 35 15.66 -8.16 9.20
N VAL A 36 15.79 -7.46 10.35
CA VAL A 36 17.03 -6.80 10.77
C VAL A 36 18.19 -7.78 10.81
N LYS A 37 17.99 -8.97 11.38
CA LYS A 37 18.99 -10.03 11.41
C LYS A 37 18.32 -11.39 11.21
N MET A 38 18.86 -12.20 10.32
CA MET A 38 18.44 -13.58 10.10
C MET A 38 19.67 -14.46 9.88
N VAL A 39 19.77 -15.53 10.65
CA VAL A 39 20.76 -16.59 10.49
C VAL A 39 20.01 -17.87 10.14
N GLN A 40 20.29 -18.43 8.97
CA GLN A 40 19.73 -19.71 8.56
C GLN A 40 20.62 -20.83 9.12
N ASN A 41 20.01 -21.74 9.86
CA ASN A 41 20.66 -22.89 10.45
C ASN A 41 20.37 -24.15 9.62
N THR A 42 21.13 -25.23 9.85
CA THR A 42 20.92 -26.50 9.14
C THR A 42 19.70 -27.23 9.68
N GLY A 43 18.86 -27.77 8.76
CA GLY A 43 17.72 -28.62 9.09
C GLY A 43 16.38 -27.91 9.10
N PHE A 44 15.37 -28.65 9.53
CA PHE A 44 13.97 -28.22 9.53
C PHE A 44 13.26 -28.66 10.80
N TYR A 45 12.30 -27.86 11.21
CA TYR A 45 11.29 -28.27 12.15
C TYR A 45 10.13 -28.94 11.37
N GLN A 46 9.79 -30.18 11.69
CA GLN A 46 8.63 -30.86 11.12
C GLN A 46 7.43 -30.64 12.06
N LEU A 47 6.35 -29.99 11.55
CA LEU A 47 5.13 -29.84 12.35
C LEU A 47 4.53 -31.21 12.70
N PRO A 48 4.28 -31.48 13.99
CA PRO A 48 3.58 -32.69 14.42
C PRO A 48 2.08 -32.57 14.14
N LYS A 49 1.38 -33.70 13.98
CA LYS A 49 -0.08 -33.68 13.78
C LYS A 49 -0.87 -33.11 14.98
N ASN A 50 -0.29 -33.18 16.18
CA ASN A 50 -0.81 -32.53 17.38
C ASN A 50 0.15 -31.40 17.77
N ILE A 51 -0.21 -30.18 17.46
CA ILE A 51 0.57 -28.99 17.74
C ILE A 51 0.16 -28.43 19.10
N SER A 52 1.09 -28.30 20.02
CA SER A 52 0.87 -27.63 21.30
C SER A 52 1.46 -26.22 21.26
N ILE A 53 0.66 -25.21 21.63
CA ILE A 53 1.07 -23.80 21.71
C ILE A 53 1.02 -23.38 23.18
N GLU A 54 2.15 -22.89 23.69
CA GLU A 54 2.24 -22.17 24.96
C GLU A 54 2.24 -20.66 24.68
N ALA A 55 1.37 -19.92 25.34
CA ALA A 55 1.27 -18.46 25.15
C ALA A 55 0.88 -17.75 26.46
N PRO A 56 1.25 -16.46 26.63
CA PRO A 56 0.77 -15.66 27.76
C PRO A 56 -0.76 -15.53 27.75
N THR A 57 -1.36 -15.65 28.93
CA THR A 57 -2.82 -15.54 29.11
C THR A 57 -3.20 -14.07 29.33
N ILE A 58 -3.20 -13.28 28.24
CA ILE A 58 -3.63 -11.88 28.27
C ILE A 58 -4.61 -11.61 27.13
N ASN A 59 -5.63 -10.78 27.39
CA ASN A 59 -6.72 -10.54 26.45
C ASN A 59 -6.25 -9.99 25.11
N GLU A 60 -5.23 -9.15 25.10
CA GLU A 60 -4.69 -8.52 23.90
C GLU A 60 -4.05 -9.52 22.91
N LEU A 61 -3.59 -10.67 23.40
CA LEU A 61 -3.01 -11.72 22.54
C LEU A 61 -4.04 -12.73 22.03
N VAL A 62 -5.24 -12.77 22.59
CA VAL A 62 -6.26 -13.77 22.19
C VAL A 62 -6.53 -13.74 20.69
N PRO A 63 -6.72 -12.57 20.02
CA PRO A 63 -6.91 -12.52 18.57
C PRO A 63 -5.71 -13.09 17.80
N ALA A 64 -4.48 -12.69 18.16
CA ALA A 64 -3.25 -13.17 17.50
C ALA A 64 -3.05 -14.69 17.64
N ILE A 65 -3.36 -15.24 18.82
CA ILE A 65 -3.28 -16.67 19.09
C ILE A 65 -4.35 -17.43 18.29
N ASN A 66 -5.58 -16.93 18.26
CA ASN A 66 -6.68 -17.52 17.47
C ASN A 66 -6.35 -17.49 15.97
N PHE A 67 -5.78 -16.38 15.50
CA PHE A 67 -5.30 -16.25 14.13
C PHE A 67 -4.24 -17.33 13.81
N LEU A 68 -3.19 -17.48 14.64
CA LEU A 68 -2.18 -18.52 14.45
C LEU A 68 -2.82 -19.92 14.47
N LYS A 69 -3.69 -20.20 15.45
CA LYS A 69 -4.40 -21.47 15.55
C LYS A 69 -5.19 -21.78 14.27
N GLN A 70 -5.98 -20.83 13.78
CA GLN A 70 -6.76 -20.99 12.56
C GLN A 70 -5.86 -21.26 11.34
N ARG A 71 -4.77 -20.48 11.21
CA ARG A 71 -3.80 -20.61 10.11
C ARG A 71 -3.07 -21.95 10.13
N LEU A 72 -2.86 -22.54 11.30
CA LEU A 72 -2.28 -23.87 11.42
C LEU A 72 -3.30 -25.00 11.21
N THR A 73 -4.53 -24.84 11.71
CA THR A 73 -5.54 -25.90 11.68
C THR A 73 -6.11 -26.12 10.27
N VAL A 74 -6.52 -25.04 9.58
CA VAL A 74 -7.30 -25.13 8.34
C VAL A 74 -6.53 -25.83 7.21
N PRO A 75 -5.35 -25.36 6.79
CA PRO A 75 -4.64 -25.98 5.67
C PRO A 75 -3.98 -27.31 6.01
N THR A 76 -3.60 -27.52 7.28
CA THR A 76 -2.91 -28.76 7.67
C THR A 76 -3.86 -29.89 8.04
N GLY A 77 -5.05 -29.57 8.54
CA GLY A 77 -5.94 -30.51 9.18
C GLY A 77 -5.42 -31.03 10.54
N TYR A 78 -4.40 -30.40 11.10
CA TYR A 78 -3.78 -30.80 12.35
C TYR A 78 -4.54 -30.28 13.56
N THR A 79 -4.45 -31.01 14.68
CA THR A 79 -5.03 -30.56 15.95
C THR A 79 -4.10 -29.55 16.61
N VAL A 80 -4.64 -28.38 16.95
CA VAL A 80 -3.89 -27.34 17.68
C VAL A 80 -4.46 -27.18 19.09
N ILE A 81 -3.63 -27.47 20.10
CA ILE A 81 -3.99 -27.46 21.51
C ILE A 81 -3.26 -26.30 22.19
N MET A 82 -4.01 -25.49 22.94
CA MET A 82 -3.42 -24.50 23.83
C MET A 82 -3.00 -25.18 25.12
N ASN A 83 -1.73 -25.06 25.47
CA ASN A 83 -1.18 -25.68 26.66
C ASN A 83 -0.43 -24.65 27.50
N SER A 84 -0.94 -24.35 28.68
CA SER A 84 -0.35 -23.36 29.58
C SER A 84 0.77 -23.89 30.46
N GLN A 85 1.05 -25.20 30.48
CA GLN A 85 1.94 -25.82 31.47
C GLN A 85 2.80 -27.00 30.97
N ALA A 86 2.88 -27.27 29.66
CA ALA A 86 3.67 -28.40 29.20
C ALA A 86 5.16 -28.05 29.12
N ALA A 87 6.00 -28.85 29.77
CA ALA A 87 7.46 -28.78 29.66
C ALA A 87 8.00 -28.95 28.22
N THR A 88 7.13 -29.33 27.27
CA THR A 88 7.47 -29.65 25.87
C THR A 88 6.44 -29.10 24.90
N SER A 89 6.22 -27.77 24.89
CA SER A 89 5.38 -27.14 23.87
C SER A 89 6.10 -27.06 22.53
N ASN A 90 5.37 -27.37 21.42
CA ASN A 90 5.93 -27.32 20.07
C ASN A 90 6.20 -25.88 19.61
N ILE A 91 5.31 -24.96 19.97
CA ILE A 91 5.42 -23.53 19.71
C ILE A 91 5.28 -22.79 21.04
N LYS A 92 6.24 -21.94 21.34
CA LYS A 92 6.23 -21.13 22.56
C LYS A 92 6.24 -19.63 22.22
N LEU A 93 5.22 -18.92 22.70
CA LEU A 93 5.14 -17.46 22.65
C LEU A 93 5.40 -16.92 24.05
N SER A 94 6.27 -15.92 24.20
CA SER A 94 6.61 -15.36 25.49
C SER A 94 6.80 -13.85 25.45
N LEU A 95 6.40 -13.17 26.53
CA LEU A 95 6.69 -11.75 26.73
C LEU A 95 7.86 -11.56 27.71
N ASN A 96 8.74 -10.64 27.38
CA ASN A 96 9.94 -10.30 28.17
C ASN A 96 9.63 -9.37 29.36
N ASN A 97 8.48 -9.61 30.05
CA ASN A 97 7.95 -8.71 31.07
C ASN A 97 8.93 -8.38 32.22
N LYS A 98 9.80 -9.35 32.58
CA LYS A 98 10.75 -9.20 33.70
C LYS A 98 12.03 -8.49 33.27
N THR A 99 12.44 -8.66 32.02
CA THR A 99 13.70 -8.13 31.46
C THR A 99 13.48 -7.76 30.00
N PRO A 100 12.88 -6.59 29.72
CA PRO A 100 12.68 -6.15 28.35
C PRO A 100 14.00 -6.10 27.58
N ASN A 101 13.99 -6.61 26.35
CA ASN A 101 15.14 -6.51 25.46
C ASN A 101 15.12 -5.13 24.77
N ALA A 102 16.06 -4.27 25.13
CA ALA A 102 16.13 -2.90 24.61
C ALA A 102 16.34 -2.84 23.08
N GLU A 103 17.02 -3.85 22.50
CA GLU A 103 17.31 -3.90 21.06
C GLU A 103 16.04 -3.97 20.23
N ILE A 104 15.06 -4.79 20.64
CA ILE A 104 13.84 -5.02 19.85
C ILE A 104 12.72 -4.00 20.11
N GLY A 105 12.85 -3.14 21.11
CA GLY A 105 11.83 -2.12 21.44
C GLY A 105 10.45 -2.72 21.70
N LYS A 106 9.39 -1.94 21.41
CA LYS A 106 7.98 -2.34 21.67
C LYS A 106 7.42 -3.31 20.64
N GLU A 107 7.75 -3.13 19.38
CA GLU A 107 7.15 -3.84 18.26
C GLU A 107 8.04 -4.95 17.65
N GLY A 108 9.29 -5.07 18.15
CA GLY A 108 10.21 -6.11 17.68
C GLY A 108 10.02 -7.45 18.37
N TYR A 109 10.68 -8.46 17.85
CA TYR A 109 10.62 -9.84 18.30
C TYR A 109 11.92 -10.60 18.04
N GLN A 110 12.09 -11.71 18.74
CA GLN A 110 13.06 -12.75 18.43
C GLN A 110 12.30 -14.03 18.09
N LEU A 111 12.65 -14.66 16.97
CA LEU A 111 12.09 -15.93 16.52
C LEU A 111 13.23 -16.93 16.34
N SER A 112 13.12 -18.09 17.00
CA SER A 112 14.05 -19.21 16.80
C SER A 112 13.26 -20.46 16.39
N VAL A 113 13.72 -21.10 15.33
CA VAL A 113 13.23 -22.39 14.85
C VAL A 113 14.36 -23.40 14.94
N THR A 114 14.20 -24.40 15.80
CA THR A 114 15.13 -25.52 15.96
C THR A 114 14.49 -26.82 15.43
N PRO A 115 15.22 -27.91 15.27
CA PRO A 115 14.63 -29.19 14.88
C PRO A 115 13.53 -29.70 15.84
N THR A 116 13.49 -29.17 17.09
CA THR A 116 12.62 -29.68 18.16
C THR A 116 11.47 -28.73 18.54
N ASN A 117 11.64 -27.42 18.34
CA ASN A 117 10.63 -26.43 18.75
C ASN A 117 10.74 -25.10 17.96
N ILE A 118 9.70 -24.29 18.13
CA ILE A 118 9.64 -22.90 17.64
C ILE A 118 9.41 -21.99 18.85
N THR A 119 10.20 -20.94 18.98
CA THR A 119 10.03 -19.94 20.04
C THR A 119 9.91 -18.53 19.44
N ILE A 120 8.96 -17.75 19.95
CA ILE A 120 8.83 -16.32 19.63
C ILE A 120 8.78 -15.56 20.95
N SER A 121 9.68 -14.59 21.12
CA SER A 121 9.69 -13.72 22.28
C SER A 121 9.65 -12.24 21.85
N ALA A 122 8.94 -11.41 22.61
CA ALA A 122 8.80 -9.99 22.36
C ALA A 122 8.62 -9.22 23.67
N ASN A 123 8.79 -7.89 23.64
CA ASN A 123 8.54 -7.08 24.82
C ASN A 123 7.04 -6.78 25.02
N GLU A 124 6.29 -6.63 23.91
CA GLU A 124 4.86 -6.32 23.90
C GLU A 124 4.07 -7.24 22.93
N PRO A 125 2.74 -7.32 23.06
CA PRO A 125 1.87 -8.16 22.21
C PRO A 125 2.05 -7.96 20.70
N ALA A 126 2.25 -6.71 20.25
CA ALA A 126 2.47 -6.40 18.84
C ALA A 126 3.69 -7.12 18.25
N GLY A 127 4.79 -7.18 19.01
CA GLY A 127 5.99 -7.92 18.57
C GLY A 127 5.74 -9.42 18.41
N LEU A 128 4.96 -10.05 19.32
CA LEU A 128 4.57 -11.45 19.15
C LEU A 128 3.73 -11.65 17.88
N PHE A 129 2.79 -10.75 17.60
CA PHE A 129 1.97 -10.79 16.39
C PHE A 129 2.84 -10.71 15.11
N TYR A 130 3.81 -9.78 15.07
CA TYR A 130 4.72 -9.66 13.92
C TYR A 130 5.66 -10.88 13.79
N GLY A 131 6.07 -11.46 14.91
CA GLY A 131 6.80 -12.73 14.92
C GLY A 131 5.98 -13.88 14.33
N ILE A 132 4.68 -13.94 14.65
CA ILE A 132 3.74 -14.91 14.04
C ILE A 132 3.63 -14.70 12.53
N GLN A 133 3.52 -13.46 12.04
CA GLN A 133 3.49 -13.18 10.60
C GLN A 133 4.76 -13.67 9.91
N THR A 134 5.92 -13.48 10.53
CA THR A 134 7.19 -13.99 10.01
C THR A 134 7.27 -15.51 10.03
N LEU A 135 6.81 -16.17 11.10
CA LEU A 135 6.71 -17.62 11.16
C LEU A 135 5.85 -18.19 10.01
N LEU A 136 4.70 -17.58 9.74
CA LEU A 136 3.83 -17.99 8.63
C LEU A 136 4.52 -17.81 7.26
N GLN A 137 5.35 -16.80 7.07
CA GLN A 137 6.14 -16.63 5.85
C GLN A 137 7.29 -17.65 5.72
N LEU A 138 7.79 -18.23 6.82
CA LEU A 138 8.76 -19.32 6.80
C LEU A 138 8.13 -20.67 6.44
N MET A 139 6.83 -20.83 6.64
CA MET A 139 6.10 -22.07 6.31
C MET A 139 5.92 -22.22 4.79
N PRO A 140 5.67 -23.46 4.31
CA PRO A 140 5.33 -23.70 2.92
C PRO A 140 4.17 -22.81 2.44
N VAL A 141 4.18 -22.41 1.17
CA VAL A 141 3.15 -21.51 0.60
C VAL A 141 1.72 -22.00 0.81
N ASN A 142 1.53 -23.33 0.90
CA ASN A 142 0.24 -23.98 1.14
C ASN A 142 -0.40 -23.60 2.49
N ILE A 143 0.36 -23.02 3.43
CA ILE A 143 -0.20 -22.48 4.69
C ILE A 143 -1.19 -21.35 4.44
N GLU A 144 -1.14 -20.75 3.25
CA GLU A 144 -2.06 -19.69 2.84
C GLU A 144 -3.44 -20.22 2.39
N SER A 145 -3.60 -21.52 2.19
CA SER A 145 -4.87 -22.11 1.75
C SER A 145 -6.00 -21.89 2.76
N SER A 146 -7.18 -21.58 2.25
CA SER A 146 -8.43 -21.52 3.02
C SER A 146 -9.10 -22.90 3.19
N ALA A 147 -8.50 -23.96 2.64
CA ALA A 147 -8.97 -25.33 2.72
C ALA A 147 -7.83 -26.29 3.06
N LEU A 148 -8.19 -27.50 3.49
CA LEU A 148 -7.24 -28.58 3.76
C LEU A 148 -6.40 -28.90 2.51
N VAL A 149 -5.07 -28.98 2.70
CA VAL A 149 -4.11 -29.39 1.66
C VAL A 149 -3.55 -30.79 2.00
N PRO A 150 -4.12 -31.85 1.43
CA PRO A 150 -3.66 -33.21 1.69
C PRO A 150 -2.22 -33.43 1.23
N ALA A 151 -1.48 -34.27 1.95
CA ALA A 151 -0.12 -34.70 1.62
C ALA A 151 0.96 -33.59 1.54
N ALA A 152 0.68 -32.36 1.99
CA ALA A 152 1.69 -31.31 2.08
C ALA A 152 2.72 -31.64 3.20
N GLN A 153 3.98 -31.35 2.92
CA GLN A 153 5.03 -31.45 3.93
C GLN A 153 5.13 -30.12 4.70
N TRP A 154 4.72 -30.14 5.96
CA TRP A 154 4.71 -28.96 6.82
C TRP A 154 6.05 -28.82 7.56
N ARG A 155 7.05 -28.30 6.83
CA ARG A 155 8.41 -28.09 7.33
C ARG A 155 8.72 -26.59 7.42
N VAL A 156 9.37 -26.20 8.50
CA VAL A 156 9.85 -24.82 8.71
C VAL A 156 11.38 -24.86 8.78
N PRO A 157 12.10 -24.09 7.97
CA PRO A 157 13.57 -24.08 8.03
C PRO A 157 14.07 -23.60 9.40
N CYS A 158 15.15 -24.19 9.89
CA CYS A 158 15.79 -23.75 11.12
C CYS A 158 16.45 -22.39 10.93
N VAL A 159 16.04 -21.41 11.74
CA VAL A 159 16.51 -20.03 11.66
C VAL A 159 16.54 -19.37 13.03
N ASP A 160 17.40 -18.38 13.19
CA ASP A 160 17.35 -17.39 14.28
C ASP A 160 17.15 -16.00 13.68
N ILE A 161 16.10 -15.30 14.14
CA ILE A 161 15.70 -13.98 13.65
C ILE A 161 15.62 -13.03 14.84
N THR A 162 16.25 -11.85 14.72
CA THR A 162 15.98 -10.68 15.55
C THR A 162 15.49 -9.58 14.63
N ASP A 163 14.31 -9.03 14.93
CA ASP A 163 13.63 -8.12 14.01
C ASP A 163 12.82 -7.05 14.76
N TYR A 164 12.84 -5.83 14.23
CA TYR A 164 12.12 -4.68 14.77
C TYR A 164 11.96 -3.60 13.71
N PRO A 165 10.92 -2.73 13.82
CA PRO A 165 10.68 -1.72 12.82
C PRO A 165 11.66 -0.55 12.93
N ARG A 166 11.98 0.03 11.77
CA ARG A 166 12.75 1.27 11.66
C ARG A 166 11.94 2.50 12.08
N PHE A 167 10.61 2.49 11.78
CA PHE A 167 9.70 3.59 12.06
C PHE A 167 8.44 3.14 12.80
N GLY A 168 7.92 4.04 13.66
CA GLY A 168 6.65 3.85 14.34
C GLY A 168 5.42 4.05 13.45
N TRP A 169 5.51 4.89 12.40
CA TRP A 169 4.45 5.08 11.42
C TRP A 169 4.74 4.25 10.17
N ARG A 170 3.91 3.25 9.93
CA ARG A 170 3.99 2.36 8.76
C ARG A 170 2.60 2.27 8.14
N GLY A 171 2.28 3.30 7.34
CA GLY A 171 0.91 3.56 6.90
C GLY A 171 0.61 3.05 5.49
N LEU A 172 -0.67 2.77 5.29
CA LEU A 172 -1.29 2.68 3.96
C LEU A 172 -2.60 3.45 3.98
N MET A 173 -2.80 4.30 2.97
CA MET A 173 -4.05 5.03 2.79
C MET A 173 -4.98 4.25 1.86
N PHE A 174 -6.26 4.27 2.16
CA PHE A 174 -7.33 3.70 1.36
C PHE A 174 -8.46 4.71 1.18
N ASP A 175 -8.60 5.18 -0.06
CA ASP A 175 -9.71 6.03 -0.49
C ASP A 175 -10.96 5.17 -0.73
N VAL A 176 -12.00 5.43 0.03
CA VAL A 176 -13.33 4.81 -0.11
C VAL A 176 -14.40 5.80 -0.55
N SER A 177 -13.97 7.04 -0.84
CA SER A 177 -14.86 8.12 -1.27
C SER A 177 -15.09 8.11 -2.78
N ARG A 178 -14.01 8.10 -3.60
CA ARG A 178 -14.12 8.10 -5.06
C ARG A 178 -14.82 6.85 -5.55
N HIS A 179 -14.45 5.68 -5.01
CA HIS A 179 -15.24 4.46 -5.12
C HIS A 179 -15.53 3.89 -3.74
N PHE A 180 -16.78 3.45 -3.53
CA PHE A 180 -17.19 2.88 -2.24
C PHE A 180 -16.80 1.41 -2.15
N PHE A 181 -16.16 1.04 -1.04
CA PHE A 181 -15.81 -0.33 -0.69
C PHE A 181 -16.56 -0.74 0.59
N THR A 182 -17.04 -1.96 0.63
CA THR A 182 -17.76 -2.48 1.79
C THR A 182 -16.85 -2.65 3.01
N LYS A 183 -17.41 -2.69 4.23
CA LYS A 183 -16.62 -2.95 5.45
C LYS A 183 -15.86 -4.29 5.39
N LYS A 184 -16.36 -5.28 4.64
CA LYS A 184 -15.64 -6.54 4.43
C LYS A 184 -14.35 -6.30 3.65
N GLU A 185 -14.42 -5.54 2.57
CA GLU A 185 -13.25 -5.20 1.74
C GLU A 185 -12.22 -4.37 2.51
N VAL A 186 -12.68 -3.46 3.39
CA VAL A 186 -11.79 -2.72 4.31
C VAL A 186 -11.09 -3.67 5.29
N LYS A 187 -11.80 -4.66 5.85
CA LYS A 187 -11.18 -5.68 6.71
C LYS A 187 -10.20 -6.56 5.94
N ASP A 188 -10.53 -6.97 4.72
CA ASP A 188 -9.62 -7.72 3.85
C ASP A 188 -8.34 -6.90 3.54
N PHE A 189 -8.46 -5.57 3.45
CA PHE A 189 -7.33 -4.66 3.29
C PHE A 189 -6.46 -4.61 4.56
N ILE A 190 -7.07 -4.52 5.75
CA ILE A 190 -6.38 -4.60 7.05
C ILE A 190 -5.60 -5.91 7.18
N ASP A 191 -6.17 -7.04 6.76
CA ASP A 191 -5.47 -8.34 6.75
C ASP A 191 -4.21 -8.31 5.90
N GLN A 192 -4.27 -7.66 4.73
CA GLN A 192 -3.09 -7.51 3.87
C GLN A 192 -2.03 -6.61 4.53
N MET A 193 -2.45 -5.51 5.15
CA MET A 193 -1.56 -4.62 5.89
C MET A 193 -0.81 -5.36 7.01
N ALA A 194 -1.55 -6.06 7.86
CA ALA A 194 -1.04 -6.75 9.03
C ALA A 194 0.02 -7.82 8.68
N ARG A 195 -0.16 -8.52 7.56
CA ARG A 195 0.81 -9.54 7.06
C ARG A 195 2.20 -8.99 6.81
N TYR A 196 2.27 -7.75 6.34
CA TYR A 196 3.52 -7.09 5.98
C TYR A 196 3.90 -6.01 7.00
N LYS A 197 3.36 -6.11 8.22
CA LYS A 197 3.74 -5.33 9.41
C LYS A 197 3.45 -3.83 9.29
N PHE A 198 2.51 -3.45 8.43
CA PHE A 198 1.90 -2.12 8.50
C PHE A 198 1.05 -2.02 9.76
N ASN A 199 1.05 -0.84 10.39
CA ASN A 199 0.36 -0.63 11.66
C ASN A 199 -0.60 0.56 11.66
N LEU A 200 -0.85 1.19 10.50
CA LEU A 200 -1.72 2.33 10.42
C LEU A 200 -2.49 2.36 9.08
N LEU A 201 -3.82 2.20 9.17
CA LEU A 201 -4.75 2.45 8.09
C LEU A 201 -5.13 3.93 8.10
N HIS A 202 -4.76 4.66 7.07
CA HIS A 202 -5.28 5.98 6.78
C HIS A 202 -6.55 5.81 5.94
N TRP A 203 -7.72 6.10 6.53
CA TRP A 203 -9.03 5.85 5.93
C TRP A 203 -9.61 7.15 5.42
N HIS A 204 -9.53 7.38 4.10
CA HIS A 204 -10.05 8.57 3.44
C HIS A 204 -11.56 8.42 3.22
N LEU A 205 -12.33 9.06 4.10
CA LEU A 205 -13.77 8.82 4.27
C LEU A 205 -14.65 9.83 3.55
N THR A 206 -14.13 10.99 3.15
CA THR A 206 -14.94 12.07 2.56
C THR A 206 -14.20 12.77 1.44
N ASP A 207 -14.91 13.04 0.34
CA ASP A 207 -14.42 13.78 -0.82
C ASP A 207 -15.60 14.30 -1.64
N ASP A 208 -15.34 14.93 -2.79
CA ASP A 208 -16.34 15.45 -3.73
C ASP A 208 -17.32 14.36 -4.24
N GLU A 209 -16.88 13.10 -4.30
CA GLU A 209 -17.62 11.95 -4.81
C GLU A 209 -18.42 11.20 -3.75
N GLY A 210 -18.24 11.54 -2.48
CA GLY A 210 -19.06 10.93 -1.45
C GLY A 210 -18.60 11.17 -0.02
N TRP A 211 -19.57 11.27 0.84
CA TRP A 211 -19.42 11.27 2.29
C TRP A 211 -19.72 9.88 2.84
N ARG A 212 -18.71 9.19 3.38
CA ARG A 212 -18.80 7.75 3.68
C ARG A 212 -18.97 7.39 5.16
N ILE A 213 -19.04 8.36 6.06
CA ILE A 213 -19.18 8.13 7.51
C ILE A 213 -20.49 8.71 8.03
N GLU A 214 -21.25 7.91 8.81
CA GLU A 214 -22.45 8.40 9.49
C GLU A 214 -22.09 9.39 10.59
N ILE A 215 -22.68 10.60 10.50
CA ILE A 215 -22.70 11.61 11.56
C ILE A 215 -24.15 11.77 11.99
N LYS A 216 -24.51 11.23 13.15
CA LYS A 216 -25.92 11.16 13.60
C LYS A 216 -26.55 12.53 13.78
N SER A 217 -25.78 13.52 14.22
CA SER A 217 -26.22 14.90 14.33
C SER A 217 -26.41 15.63 13.00
N LEU A 218 -25.93 15.03 11.89
CA LEU A 218 -25.94 15.62 10.53
C LEU A 218 -26.39 14.58 9.47
N PRO A 219 -27.64 14.09 9.54
CA PRO A 219 -28.10 12.93 8.76
C PRO A 219 -28.12 13.17 7.25
N LEU A 220 -28.16 14.43 6.78
CA LEU A 220 -28.14 14.72 5.34
C LEU A 220 -26.80 14.34 4.69
N LEU A 221 -25.71 14.25 5.44
CA LEU A 221 -24.41 13.84 4.92
C LEU A 221 -24.45 12.44 4.28
N THR A 222 -25.20 11.51 4.87
CA THR A 222 -25.34 10.15 4.33
C THR A 222 -26.58 9.97 3.44
N THR A 223 -27.65 10.72 3.68
CA THR A 223 -28.87 10.60 2.86
C THR A 223 -28.74 11.30 1.50
N LYS A 224 -27.95 12.38 1.40
CA LYS A 224 -27.69 13.14 0.17
C LYS A 224 -26.23 12.99 -0.30
N GLY A 225 -25.26 13.17 0.61
CA GLY A 225 -23.84 13.23 0.29
C GLY A 225 -23.19 11.88 -0.02
N ALA A 226 -23.83 10.74 0.27
CA ALA A 226 -23.24 9.41 0.06
C ALA A 226 -23.61 8.74 -1.27
N LYS A 227 -24.43 9.39 -2.10
CA LYS A 227 -24.94 8.80 -3.37
C LYS A 227 -24.70 9.70 -4.56
N ARG A 228 -24.36 9.09 -5.68
CA ARG A 228 -24.13 9.74 -6.96
C ARG A 228 -24.67 8.90 -8.13
N VAL A 229 -24.63 9.43 -9.32
CA VAL A 229 -24.92 8.67 -10.55
C VAL A 229 -23.75 7.73 -10.83
N GLU A 230 -24.04 6.47 -11.14
CA GLU A 230 -23.03 5.52 -11.61
C GLU A 230 -22.58 5.89 -13.03
N LYS A 231 -21.29 6.05 -13.21
CA LYS A 231 -20.65 6.26 -14.51
C LYS A 231 -19.55 5.22 -14.70
N THR A 232 -19.35 4.79 -15.95
CA THR A 232 -18.31 3.83 -16.32
C THR A 232 -17.42 4.43 -17.38
N GLY A 233 -16.09 4.30 -17.20
CA GLY A 233 -15.10 4.81 -18.14
C GLY A 233 -13.92 5.45 -17.41
N TYR A 234 -13.31 6.47 -18.02
CA TYR A 234 -12.16 7.18 -17.46
C TYR A 234 -12.64 8.35 -16.58
N PHE A 235 -12.41 8.24 -15.29
CA PHE A 235 -12.81 9.23 -14.29
C PHE A 235 -12.17 10.61 -14.59
N GLY A 236 -12.94 11.67 -14.42
CA GLY A 236 -12.53 13.03 -14.79
C GLY A 236 -12.92 13.43 -16.21
N THR A 237 -13.49 12.51 -17.02
CA THR A 237 -13.92 12.79 -18.40
C THR A 237 -15.42 12.56 -18.66
N PHE A 238 -16.16 12.18 -17.63
CA PHE A 238 -17.60 11.94 -17.77
C PHE A 238 -18.36 13.24 -18.04
N SER A 239 -19.51 13.12 -18.72
CA SER A 239 -20.49 14.19 -18.77
C SER A 239 -21.11 14.41 -17.40
N ALA A 240 -21.43 15.67 -17.06
CA ALA A 240 -22.18 15.96 -15.86
C ALA A 240 -23.52 15.21 -15.84
N PRO A 241 -23.96 14.70 -14.68
CA PRO A 241 -25.24 14.01 -14.57
C PRO A 241 -26.42 14.89 -15.00
N LEU A 242 -27.39 14.30 -15.68
CA LEU A 242 -28.66 14.94 -15.95
C LEU A 242 -29.52 15.04 -14.68
N PRO A 243 -30.46 16.00 -14.60
CA PRO A 243 -31.28 16.19 -13.41
C PRO A 243 -32.12 14.97 -12.98
N ASP A 244 -32.49 14.12 -13.92
CA ASP A 244 -33.32 12.93 -13.75
C ASP A 244 -32.54 11.60 -13.74
N GLU A 245 -31.21 11.64 -13.88
CA GLU A 245 -30.38 10.43 -13.76
C GLU A 245 -30.45 9.89 -12.33
N PRO A 246 -30.64 8.56 -12.16
CA PRO A 246 -30.80 7.96 -10.84
C PRO A 246 -29.49 7.97 -10.02
N LEU A 247 -29.58 8.32 -8.73
CA LEU A 247 -28.46 8.22 -7.78
C LEU A 247 -28.35 6.76 -7.31
N ASN A 248 -27.73 5.92 -8.14
CA ASN A 248 -27.69 4.46 -8.01
C ASN A 248 -26.33 3.91 -7.55
N TYR A 249 -25.32 4.77 -7.33
CA TYR A 249 -24.00 4.39 -6.84
C TYR A 249 -23.68 5.07 -5.52
N GLY A 250 -22.99 4.35 -4.63
CA GLY A 250 -22.43 4.87 -3.37
C GLY A 250 -22.73 3.95 -2.19
N GLY A 251 -22.58 4.50 -1.00
CA GLY A 251 -22.75 3.84 0.28
C GLY A 251 -22.07 4.63 1.38
N PHE A 252 -22.24 4.19 2.61
CA PHE A 252 -21.57 4.75 3.77
C PHE A 252 -21.44 3.70 4.87
N TYR A 253 -20.60 3.96 5.84
CA TYR A 253 -20.45 3.13 7.02
C TYR A 253 -21.26 3.75 8.16
N THR A 254 -22.11 2.93 8.80
CA THR A 254 -22.76 3.30 10.05
C THR A 254 -21.72 3.43 11.15
N GLN A 255 -22.06 4.12 12.25
CA GLN A 255 -21.13 4.19 13.39
C GLN A 255 -20.79 2.81 13.96
N ASP A 256 -21.72 1.86 13.86
CA ASP A 256 -21.46 0.49 14.32
C ASP A 256 -20.54 -0.27 13.33
N ASP A 257 -20.63 -0.01 12.01
CA ASP A 257 -19.66 -0.52 11.04
C ASP A 257 -18.26 0.04 11.31
N ILE A 258 -18.15 1.35 11.63
CA ILE A 258 -16.87 1.98 11.99
C ILE A 258 -16.28 1.32 13.25
N LYS A 259 -17.06 1.18 14.31
CA LYS A 259 -16.61 0.51 15.55
C LYS A 259 -16.13 -0.92 15.29
N GLU A 260 -16.85 -1.65 14.45
CA GLU A 260 -16.47 -3.02 14.07
C GLU A 260 -15.14 -3.05 13.32
N VAL A 261 -14.92 -2.14 12.36
CA VAL A 261 -13.65 -2.05 11.61
C VAL A 261 -12.51 -1.62 12.52
N VAL A 262 -12.72 -0.62 13.39
CA VAL A 262 -11.71 -0.14 14.35
C VAL A 262 -11.30 -1.24 15.33
N GLN A 263 -12.28 -2.01 15.85
CA GLN A 263 -12.01 -3.14 16.72
C GLN A 263 -11.24 -4.26 15.98
N TYR A 264 -11.65 -4.56 14.76
CA TYR A 264 -10.95 -5.53 13.90
C TYR A 264 -9.49 -5.12 13.61
N ALA A 265 -9.27 -3.85 13.30
CA ALA A 265 -7.93 -3.29 13.09
C ALA A 265 -7.07 -3.44 14.36
N LYS A 266 -7.62 -3.09 15.52
CA LYS A 266 -6.96 -3.24 16.83
C LYS A 266 -6.54 -4.70 17.10
N GLU A 267 -7.38 -5.67 16.76
CA GLU A 267 -7.08 -7.09 16.89
C GLU A 267 -5.95 -7.57 15.97
N HIS A 268 -5.65 -6.79 14.93
CA HIS A 268 -4.54 -6.99 13.99
C HIS A 268 -3.37 -6.04 14.22
N PHE A 269 -3.36 -5.32 15.34
CA PHE A 269 -2.33 -4.32 15.71
C PHE A 269 -2.19 -3.21 14.66
N VAL A 270 -3.31 -2.82 14.05
CA VAL A 270 -3.41 -1.71 13.11
C VAL A 270 -4.24 -0.60 13.75
N ASN A 271 -3.69 0.62 13.80
CA ASN A 271 -4.44 1.82 14.15
C ASN A 271 -5.23 2.33 12.93
N VAL A 272 -6.30 3.08 13.18
CA VAL A 272 -7.09 3.69 12.12
C VAL A 272 -7.05 5.21 12.27
N LEU A 273 -6.49 5.89 11.26
CA LEU A 273 -6.47 7.34 11.11
C LEU A 273 -7.63 7.73 10.19
N PRO A 274 -8.70 8.38 10.71
CA PRO A 274 -9.76 8.89 9.86
C PRO A 274 -9.32 10.17 9.15
N GLU A 275 -9.70 10.31 7.88
CA GLU A 275 -9.62 11.57 7.16
C GLU A 275 -11.00 12.11 6.86
N ILE A 276 -11.22 13.38 7.22
CA ILE A 276 -12.35 14.21 6.85
C ILE A 276 -11.76 15.40 6.10
N ASP A 277 -11.81 15.35 4.80
CA ASP A 277 -11.13 16.32 3.95
C ASP A 277 -11.86 17.67 3.91
N VAL A 278 -11.18 18.70 4.35
CA VAL A 278 -11.62 20.10 4.42
C VAL A 278 -10.42 21.05 4.32
N PRO A 279 -10.58 22.29 3.81
CA PRO A 279 -11.81 22.91 3.33
C PRO A 279 -12.16 22.57 1.89
N GLY A 280 -11.20 22.10 1.07
CA GLY A 280 -11.40 21.58 -0.29
C GLY A 280 -12.16 20.25 -0.27
N HIS A 281 -12.33 19.60 -1.42
CA HIS A 281 -12.90 18.26 -1.54
C HIS A 281 -14.22 18.03 -0.78
N SER A 282 -15.02 19.11 -0.63
CA SER A 282 -16.20 19.15 0.23
C SER A 282 -17.53 19.19 -0.53
N LEU A 283 -17.57 18.88 -1.83
CA LEU A 283 -18.80 18.98 -2.63
C LEU A 283 -19.91 18.05 -2.12
N ALA A 284 -19.57 16.86 -1.61
CA ALA A 284 -20.55 15.99 -0.97
C ALA A 284 -21.18 16.62 0.29
N ALA A 285 -20.39 17.33 1.08
CA ALA A 285 -20.89 18.08 2.25
C ALA A 285 -21.76 19.27 1.81
N LEU A 286 -21.33 20.03 0.79
CA LEU A 286 -22.09 21.15 0.24
C LEU A 286 -23.40 20.70 -0.43
N THR A 287 -23.44 19.50 -1.01
CA THR A 287 -24.68 18.89 -1.54
C THR A 287 -25.67 18.62 -0.41
N ALA A 288 -25.18 18.25 0.76
CA ALA A 288 -26.03 18.01 1.94
C ALA A 288 -26.42 19.32 2.65
N TYR A 289 -25.49 20.26 2.76
CA TYR A 289 -25.62 21.52 3.50
C TYR A 289 -25.07 22.70 2.68
N PRO A 290 -25.82 23.17 1.67
CA PRO A 290 -25.36 24.17 0.71
C PRO A 290 -25.02 25.54 1.33
N ASP A 291 -25.60 25.85 2.50
CA ASP A 291 -25.34 27.09 3.23
C ASP A 291 -23.92 27.18 3.81
N LEU A 292 -23.14 26.11 3.73
CA LEU A 292 -21.73 26.10 4.14
C LEU A 292 -20.78 26.67 3.07
N ALA A 293 -21.28 26.89 1.84
CA ALA A 293 -20.53 27.51 0.75
C ALA A 293 -20.38 29.01 0.95
N CYS A 294 -19.36 29.61 0.33
CA CYS A 294 -19.21 31.07 0.27
C CYS A 294 -20.20 31.72 -0.70
N MET A 295 -20.61 30.99 -1.73
CA MET A 295 -21.60 31.42 -2.70
C MET A 295 -22.72 30.36 -2.81
N PRO A 296 -23.64 30.29 -1.82
CA PRO A 296 -24.65 29.25 -1.76
C PRO A 296 -25.49 29.21 -3.04
N ALA A 297 -25.50 28.05 -3.70
CA ALA A 297 -26.28 27.80 -4.89
C ALA A 297 -26.86 26.35 -4.81
N PRO A 298 -27.90 26.11 -3.99
CA PRO A 298 -28.39 24.76 -3.66
C PRO A 298 -28.68 23.89 -4.90
N ASP A 299 -29.21 24.47 -5.97
CA ASP A 299 -29.55 23.76 -7.19
C ASP A 299 -28.31 23.33 -8.04
N LYS A 300 -27.13 23.86 -7.71
CA LYS A 300 -25.88 23.59 -8.42
C LYS A 300 -25.00 22.56 -7.73
N PHE A 301 -25.23 22.31 -6.43
CA PHE A 301 -24.43 21.35 -5.68
C PHE A 301 -24.97 19.93 -5.87
N ARG A 302 -24.11 19.05 -6.41
CA ARG A 302 -24.36 17.63 -6.57
C ARG A 302 -23.09 16.85 -6.24
N VAL A 303 -23.26 15.69 -5.64
CA VAL A 303 -22.13 14.76 -5.45
C VAL A 303 -21.52 14.43 -6.81
N ARG A 304 -20.22 14.63 -6.94
CA ARG A 304 -19.49 14.42 -8.19
C ARG A 304 -19.59 12.97 -8.64
N SER A 305 -19.88 12.75 -9.93
CA SER A 305 -20.00 11.41 -10.52
C SER A 305 -18.83 11.07 -11.45
N GLY A 306 -17.73 11.83 -11.38
CA GLY A 306 -16.54 11.67 -12.21
C GLY A 306 -16.46 12.65 -13.38
N GLU A 307 -17.33 13.65 -13.43
CA GLU A 307 -17.21 14.79 -14.35
C GLU A 307 -16.08 15.72 -13.92
N LYS A 308 -15.63 16.54 -14.88
CA LYS A 308 -14.61 17.56 -14.61
C LYS A 308 -15.20 18.70 -13.79
N ILE A 309 -14.64 18.96 -12.62
CA ILE A 309 -15.02 20.07 -11.73
C ILE A 309 -13.88 21.07 -11.50
N MET A 310 -12.69 20.80 -12.00
CA MET A 310 -11.53 21.69 -11.93
C MET A 310 -10.83 21.80 -13.28
N ASP A 311 -10.31 22.99 -13.58
CA ASP A 311 -9.38 23.26 -14.67
C ASP A 311 -7.95 23.35 -14.12
N TRP A 312 -7.10 22.42 -14.53
CA TRP A 312 -5.68 22.41 -14.21
C TRP A 312 -4.88 23.19 -15.25
N HIS A 313 -4.06 24.12 -14.79
CA HIS A 313 -3.17 24.92 -15.64
C HIS A 313 -1.80 24.27 -15.74
N GLY A 314 -1.07 24.57 -16.78
CA GLY A 314 0.23 23.94 -17.04
C GLY A 314 1.35 24.32 -16.04
N ASP A 315 1.12 25.29 -15.18
CA ASP A 315 2.00 25.75 -14.12
C ASP A 315 1.75 25.08 -12.75
N GLY A 316 0.80 24.15 -12.70
CA GLY A 316 0.40 23.44 -11.47
C GLY A 316 -0.68 24.15 -10.66
N THR A 317 -1.16 25.34 -11.10
CA THR A 317 -2.35 25.98 -10.52
C THR A 317 -3.63 25.40 -11.11
N PHE A 318 -4.76 25.67 -10.47
CA PHE A 318 -6.07 25.18 -10.90
C PHE A 318 -7.18 26.17 -10.53
N THR A 319 -8.31 26.05 -11.22
CA THR A 319 -9.52 26.83 -10.99
C THR A 319 -10.71 25.88 -10.85
N ALA A 320 -11.46 25.98 -9.77
CA ALA A 320 -12.70 25.21 -9.62
C ALA A 320 -13.80 25.77 -10.54
N LEU A 321 -14.47 24.86 -11.26
CA LEU A 321 -15.64 25.15 -12.09
C LEU A 321 -16.94 25.16 -11.24
N VAL A 322 -16.91 24.40 -10.13
CA VAL A 322 -17.97 24.31 -9.13
C VAL A 322 -17.32 24.59 -7.77
N GLU A 323 -17.98 25.34 -6.90
CA GLU A 323 -17.50 25.55 -5.54
C GLU A 323 -17.53 24.23 -4.77
N ASN A 324 -16.37 23.72 -4.38
CA ASN A 324 -16.21 22.49 -3.63
C ASN A 324 -15.46 22.71 -2.30
N GLY A 325 -15.34 23.97 -1.88
CA GLY A 325 -14.67 24.34 -0.64
C GLY A 325 -15.63 24.95 0.38
N LEU A 326 -15.47 24.59 1.65
CA LEU A 326 -16.20 25.22 2.77
C LEU A 326 -15.79 26.68 2.94
N CYS A 327 -16.74 27.53 3.34
CA CYS A 327 -16.51 28.96 3.46
C CYS A 327 -15.81 29.35 4.78
N PRO A 328 -14.57 29.87 4.75
CA PRO A 328 -13.82 30.22 5.97
C PRO A 328 -14.39 31.41 6.75
N ALA A 329 -15.24 32.22 6.11
CA ALA A 329 -15.89 33.37 6.73
C ALA A 329 -17.25 33.03 7.37
N ASN A 330 -17.74 31.78 7.22
CA ASN A 330 -19.04 31.37 7.72
C ASN A 330 -18.90 30.63 9.04
N GLU A 331 -19.42 31.20 10.14
CA GLU A 331 -19.35 30.59 11.46
C GLU A 331 -20.13 29.25 11.57
N ASN A 332 -21.15 29.05 10.73
CA ASN A 332 -21.88 27.77 10.67
C ASN A 332 -20.97 26.62 10.20
N VAL A 333 -19.94 26.89 9.42
CA VAL A 333 -18.94 25.89 9.01
C VAL A 333 -18.23 25.33 10.23
N TYR A 334 -17.81 26.16 11.16
CA TYR A 334 -17.11 25.68 12.36
C TYR A 334 -18.05 24.97 13.33
N THR A 335 -19.33 25.40 13.41
CA THR A 335 -20.36 24.67 14.13
C THR A 335 -20.63 23.29 13.53
N PHE A 336 -20.67 23.20 12.21
CA PHE A 336 -20.79 21.94 11.46
C PHE A 336 -19.58 21.03 11.75
N LEU A 337 -18.36 21.54 11.63
CA LEU A 337 -17.13 20.77 11.85
C LEU A 337 -16.98 20.35 13.32
N ASP A 338 -17.42 21.16 14.28
CA ASP A 338 -17.42 20.76 15.69
C ASP A 338 -18.30 19.53 15.93
N LYS A 339 -19.49 19.46 15.30
CA LYS A 339 -20.36 18.28 15.36
C LYS A 339 -19.69 17.06 14.72
N VAL A 340 -19.11 17.23 13.51
CA VAL A 340 -18.42 16.16 12.79
C VAL A 340 -17.28 15.60 13.64
N PHE A 341 -16.34 16.44 14.08
CA PHE A 341 -15.16 16.00 14.82
C PHE A 341 -15.49 15.51 16.23
N THR A 342 -16.62 15.93 16.83
CA THR A 342 -17.10 15.35 18.09
C THR A 342 -17.43 13.87 17.92
N GLU A 343 -18.16 13.50 16.88
CA GLU A 343 -18.52 12.10 16.63
C GLU A 343 -17.33 11.27 16.14
N VAL A 344 -16.52 11.84 15.24
CA VAL A 344 -15.29 11.18 14.73
C VAL A 344 -14.31 10.88 15.86
N ALA A 345 -14.05 11.82 16.76
CA ALA A 345 -13.10 11.63 17.86
C ALA A 345 -13.50 10.50 18.82
N VAL A 346 -14.81 10.27 18.99
CA VAL A 346 -15.34 9.16 19.80
C VAL A 346 -15.19 7.81 19.08
N LEU A 347 -15.36 7.79 17.75
CA LEU A 347 -15.32 6.56 16.97
C LEU A 347 -13.89 6.04 16.75
N PHE A 348 -12.92 6.94 16.65
CA PHE A 348 -11.53 6.60 16.35
C PHE A 348 -10.61 6.88 17.55
N PRO A 349 -10.08 5.84 18.21
CA PRO A 349 -9.23 6.00 19.40
C PRO A 349 -7.84 6.53 19.09
N TYR A 350 -7.38 6.49 17.84
CA TYR A 350 -6.05 6.97 17.45
C TYR A 350 -5.87 8.47 17.78
N GLU A 351 -4.64 8.89 18.04
CA GLU A 351 -4.34 10.24 18.54
C GLU A 351 -4.51 11.35 17.49
N TYR A 352 -4.48 11.01 16.19
CA TYR A 352 -4.62 11.98 15.09
C TYR A 352 -5.97 11.88 14.40
N ILE A 353 -6.43 13.02 13.84
CA ILE A 353 -7.45 13.13 12.80
C ILE A 353 -6.81 13.85 11.62
N HIS A 354 -6.91 13.27 10.43
CA HIS A 354 -6.46 13.89 9.19
C HIS A 354 -7.55 14.78 8.62
N VAL A 355 -7.19 16.02 8.26
CA VAL A 355 -8.14 17.03 7.78
C VAL A 355 -8.04 17.29 6.27
N GLY A 356 -7.18 16.55 5.54
CA GLY A 356 -6.89 16.85 4.14
C GLY A 356 -6.11 18.15 4.02
N GLY A 357 -6.73 19.19 3.51
CA GLY A 357 -6.16 20.53 3.32
C GLY A 357 -5.58 20.75 1.95
N ASP A 358 -5.56 19.70 1.11
CA ASP A 358 -5.03 19.72 -0.24
C ASP A 358 -5.98 20.36 -1.26
N GLU A 359 -5.43 20.76 -2.36
CA GLU A 359 -6.10 21.18 -3.60
C GLU A 359 -7.31 22.13 -3.41
N CYS A 360 -7.33 22.92 -2.35
CA CYS A 360 -8.40 23.87 -2.08
C CYS A 360 -8.40 25.03 -3.07
N ALA A 361 -9.40 25.06 -3.95
CA ALA A 361 -9.55 26.14 -4.94
C ALA A 361 -9.95 27.46 -4.31
N LYS A 362 -9.22 28.52 -4.61
CA LYS A 362 -9.37 29.86 -3.99
C LYS A 362 -10.35 30.78 -4.75
N ASN A 363 -10.67 30.49 -6.00
CA ASN A 363 -11.39 31.40 -6.89
C ASN A 363 -12.82 31.75 -6.46
N PHE A 364 -13.48 30.93 -5.65
CA PHE A 364 -14.79 31.27 -5.05
C PHE A 364 -14.61 32.11 -3.80
N TRP A 365 -13.60 31.87 -2.98
CA TRP A 365 -13.26 32.68 -1.82
C TRP A 365 -12.88 34.12 -2.22
N GLU A 366 -12.10 34.29 -3.30
CA GLU A 366 -11.70 35.59 -3.84
C GLU A 366 -12.90 36.48 -4.26
N LYS A 367 -13.98 35.83 -4.72
CA LYS A 367 -15.21 36.53 -5.13
C LYS A 367 -16.12 36.87 -3.95
N SER A 368 -15.97 36.19 -2.81
CA SER A 368 -16.84 36.34 -1.64
C SER A 368 -16.56 37.61 -0.86
N ASP A 369 -17.55 38.47 -0.71
CA ASP A 369 -17.44 39.69 0.11
C ASP A 369 -17.28 39.36 1.61
N ALA A 370 -17.84 38.24 2.08
CA ALA A 370 -17.65 37.77 3.44
C ALA A 370 -16.18 37.37 3.71
N VAL A 371 -15.51 36.73 2.75
CA VAL A 371 -14.09 36.39 2.87
C VAL A 371 -13.23 37.65 2.82
N LYS A 372 -13.54 38.63 1.97
CA LYS A 372 -12.83 39.93 1.94
C LYS A 372 -12.96 40.67 3.28
N ALA A 373 -14.17 40.68 3.86
CA ALA A 373 -14.38 41.27 5.18
C ALA A 373 -13.63 40.51 6.29
N LEU A 374 -13.57 39.18 6.23
CA LEU A 374 -12.75 38.36 7.13
C LEU A 374 -11.27 38.74 7.01
N MET A 375 -10.75 38.86 5.80
CA MET A 375 -9.35 39.25 5.55
C MET A 375 -9.02 40.61 6.19
N GLN A 376 -9.88 41.60 5.99
CA GLN A 376 -9.72 42.91 6.61
C GLN A 376 -9.74 42.84 8.14
N LYS A 377 -10.73 42.10 8.71
CA LYS A 377 -10.90 41.96 10.15
C LYS A 377 -9.73 41.26 10.82
N GLN A 378 -9.15 40.25 10.16
CA GLN A 378 -8.06 39.42 10.70
C GLN A 378 -6.66 39.86 10.23
N GLY A 379 -6.57 40.86 9.35
CA GLY A 379 -5.31 41.33 8.79
C GLY A 379 -4.65 40.33 7.81
N LEU A 380 -5.43 39.41 7.22
CA LEU A 380 -4.95 38.40 6.27
C LEU A 380 -4.71 39.05 4.90
N LYS A 381 -3.59 38.71 4.25
CA LYS A 381 -3.14 39.36 2.99
C LYS A 381 -3.31 38.49 1.77
N THR A 382 -3.29 37.13 1.96
CA THR A 382 -3.33 36.15 0.89
C THR A 382 -4.40 35.09 1.14
N MET A 383 -4.83 34.39 0.10
CA MET A 383 -5.76 33.25 0.23
C MET A 383 -5.14 32.05 0.95
N HIS A 384 -3.81 31.93 0.93
CA HIS A 384 -3.10 30.93 1.74
C HIS A 384 -3.22 31.23 3.24
N GLU A 385 -3.12 32.50 3.61
CA GLU A 385 -3.36 32.91 5.01
C GLU A 385 -4.84 32.73 5.42
N VAL A 386 -5.79 32.85 4.49
CA VAL A 386 -7.21 32.52 4.73
C VAL A 386 -7.38 31.03 4.99
N GLN A 387 -6.74 30.16 4.22
CA GLN A 387 -6.75 28.72 4.45
C GLN A 387 -6.08 28.39 5.78
N SER A 388 -4.93 28.94 6.08
CA SER A 388 -4.24 28.78 7.37
C SER A 388 -5.14 29.22 8.56
N TYR A 389 -5.87 30.32 8.43
CA TYR A 389 -6.83 30.76 9.42
C TYR A 389 -7.93 29.70 9.65
N PHE A 390 -8.47 29.12 8.57
CA PHE A 390 -9.44 28.04 8.64
C PHE A 390 -8.86 26.81 9.37
N GLU A 391 -7.71 26.34 8.95
CA GLU A 391 -7.04 25.14 9.50
C GLU A 391 -6.68 25.32 10.99
N LYS A 392 -6.22 26.49 11.39
CA LYS A 392 -5.97 26.81 12.79
C LYS A 392 -7.23 26.74 13.65
N ARG A 393 -8.38 27.17 13.12
CA ARG A 393 -9.67 27.05 13.81
C ARG A 393 -10.12 25.60 13.92
N VAL A 394 -9.96 24.84 12.83
CA VAL A 394 -10.24 23.38 12.81
C VAL A 394 -9.32 22.66 13.79
N GLY A 395 -8.04 23.00 13.82
CA GLY A 395 -7.08 22.45 14.78
C GLY A 395 -7.50 22.64 16.23
N LYS A 396 -8.00 23.82 16.60
CA LYS A 396 -8.55 24.08 17.95
C LYS A 396 -9.79 23.23 18.26
N ILE A 397 -10.66 23.01 17.27
CA ILE A 397 -11.81 22.12 17.43
C ILE A 397 -11.32 20.69 17.72
N ILE A 398 -10.40 20.16 16.91
CA ILE A 398 -9.84 18.82 17.06
C ILE A 398 -9.12 18.67 18.41
N GLU A 399 -8.30 19.65 18.79
CA GLU A 399 -7.59 19.69 20.08
C GLU A 399 -8.58 19.67 21.26
N SER A 400 -9.72 20.37 21.16
CA SER A 400 -10.77 20.35 22.19
C SER A 400 -11.40 18.96 22.40
N LYS A 401 -11.25 18.05 21.43
CA LYS A 401 -11.67 16.64 21.51
C LYS A 401 -10.53 15.71 21.96
N GLY A 402 -9.38 16.26 22.38
CA GLY A 402 -8.22 15.49 22.82
C GLY A 402 -7.46 14.80 21.70
N LYS A 403 -7.59 15.30 20.47
CA LYS A 403 -6.91 14.77 19.27
C LYS A 403 -5.91 15.77 18.72
N LYS A 404 -4.99 15.29 17.85
CA LYS A 404 -4.02 16.11 17.12
C LYS A 404 -4.45 16.21 15.65
N LEU A 405 -4.22 17.35 15.05
CA LEU A 405 -4.43 17.55 13.62
C LEU A 405 -3.23 17.04 12.83
N ILE A 406 -3.49 16.36 11.72
CA ILE A 406 -2.53 16.12 10.65
C ILE A 406 -3.20 16.48 9.33
N GLY A 407 -2.45 16.96 8.35
CA GLY A 407 -2.96 17.26 7.00
C GLY A 407 -1.87 17.13 5.94
N TRP A 408 -2.29 17.21 4.68
CA TRP A 408 -1.37 17.21 3.54
C TRP A 408 -0.47 18.46 3.59
N ASP A 409 0.64 18.47 2.85
CA ASP A 409 1.67 19.50 3.01
C ASP A 409 1.26 20.92 2.55
N GLU A 410 0.07 21.11 1.98
CA GLU A 410 -0.54 22.41 1.74
C GLU A 410 -0.82 23.19 3.03
N ILE A 411 -1.04 22.51 4.15
CA ILE A 411 -1.25 23.19 5.44
C ILE A 411 -0.03 24.01 5.92
N LEU A 412 1.13 23.82 5.30
CA LEU A 412 2.30 24.69 5.50
C LEU A 412 2.11 26.10 4.92
N GLU A 413 1.25 26.23 3.92
CA GLU A 413 1.05 27.47 3.19
C GLU A 413 0.27 28.48 4.05
N GLY A 414 0.78 29.69 4.19
CA GLY A 414 0.16 30.72 5.02
C GLY A 414 0.35 30.56 6.55
N GLY A 415 1.03 29.52 7.00
CA GLY A 415 1.46 29.27 8.38
C GLY A 415 0.70 28.16 9.10
N LEU A 416 1.44 27.20 9.60
CA LEU A 416 0.97 25.99 10.25
C LEU A 416 0.40 26.25 11.67
N ALA A 417 -0.54 25.42 12.12
CA ALA A 417 -0.97 25.40 13.53
C ALA A 417 0.11 24.74 14.41
N ASP A 418 0.30 25.23 15.64
CA ASP A 418 1.47 24.91 16.49
C ASP A 418 1.69 23.40 16.72
N ASN A 419 0.63 22.61 16.87
CA ASN A 419 0.69 21.18 17.17
C ASN A 419 0.32 20.28 15.97
N ALA A 420 0.23 20.84 14.76
CA ALA A 420 -0.12 20.07 13.57
C ALA A 420 1.05 19.20 13.11
N ALA A 421 0.75 17.97 12.69
CA ALA A 421 1.65 17.13 11.94
C ALA A 421 1.42 17.32 10.43
N VAL A 422 2.43 17.03 9.62
CA VAL A 422 2.38 17.23 8.17
C VAL A 422 2.59 15.90 7.44
N MET A 423 1.69 15.58 6.50
CA MET A 423 1.87 14.47 5.57
C MET A 423 2.37 15.03 4.22
N SER A 424 3.65 14.77 3.90
CA SER A 424 4.30 15.32 2.71
C SER A 424 4.07 14.43 1.50
N TRP A 425 3.31 14.92 0.50
CA TRP A 425 2.94 14.18 -0.71
C TRP A 425 3.47 14.79 -2.01
N ARG A 426 3.58 16.13 -2.11
CA ARG A 426 4.08 16.86 -3.29
C ARG A 426 5.61 16.73 -3.47
N GLY A 427 6.17 15.57 -3.13
CA GLY A 427 7.59 15.28 -3.09
C GLY A 427 8.13 15.35 -1.67
N GLU A 428 9.45 15.62 -1.53
CA GLU A 428 10.13 15.57 -0.22
C GLU A 428 10.24 16.97 0.44
N LYS A 429 10.02 18.04 -0.32
CA LYS A 429 10.26 19.43 0.11
C LYS A 429 9.40 19.83 1.31
N GLY A 430 8.09 19.53 1.27
CA GLY A 430 7.16 19.85 2.36
C GLY A 430 7.58 19.18 3.67
N GLY A 431 7.98 17.90 3.62
CA GLY A 431 8.46 17.19 4.79
C GLY A 431 9.76 17.73 5.37
N ILE A 432 10.71 18.12 4.50
CA ILE A 432 11.96 18.76 4.94
C ILE A 432 11.67 20.11 5.62
N GLU A 433 10.74 20.89 5.08
CA GLU A 433 10.34 22.19 5.62
C GLU A 433 9.64 22.04 6.98
N ALA A 434 8.66 21.14 7.08
CA ALA A 434 7.95 20.85 8.33
C ALA A 434 8.91 20.36 9.43
N ALA A 435 9.86 19.46 9.10
CA ALA A 435 10.85 18.97 10.05
C ALA A 435 11.78 20.10 10.55
N LYS A 436 12.16 21.05 9.67
CA LYS A 436 12.92 22.26 10.08
C LYS A 436 12.14 23.16 11.02
N LEU A 437 10.82 23.22 10.85
CA LEU A 437 9.90 23.93 11.75
C LEU A 437 9.59 23.16 13.03
N LYS A 438 10.16 21.96 13.19
CA LYS A 438 10.01 21.06 14.34
C LYS A 438 8.61 20.42 14.47
N HIS A 439 7.91 20.28 13.37
CA HIS A 439 6.66 19.54 13.30
C HIS A 439 6.89 18.07 12.97
N GLU A 440 6.03 17.19 13.49
CA GLU A 440 6.05 15.76 13.15
C GLU A 440 5.65 15.58 11.68
N VAL A 441 6.34 14.68 10.99
CA VAL A 441 6.19 14.48 9.54
C VAL A 441 5.97 13.01 9.22
N VAL A 442 5.03 12.76 8.31
CA VAL A 442 4.86 11.48 7.63
C VAL A 442 5.20 11.68 6.15
N MET A 443 6.09 10.86 5.62
CA MET A 443 6.49 10.95 4.21
C MET A 443 5.61 10.05 3.34
N SER A 444 5.00 10.64 2.30
CA SER A 444 4.12 9.96 1.35
C SER A 444 4.27 10.51 -0.08
N PRO A 445 5.53 10.74 -0.56
CA PRO A 445 5.76 11.50 -1.78
C PRO A 445 5.27 10.78 -3.03
N THR A 446 4.59 11.50 -3.94
CA THR A 446 4.11 11.02 -5.25
C THR A 446 5.17 10.27 -6.03
N THR A 447 6.44 10.70 -5.91
CA THR A 447 7.58 10.11 -6.60
C THR A 447 7.80 8.62 -6.28
N PHE A 448 7.35 8.15 -5.08
CA PHE A 448 7.68 6.82 -4.57
C PHE A 448 6.48 6.07 -3.98
N ALA A 449 5.43 6.76 -3.53
CA ALA A 449 4.45 6.20 -2.61
C ALA A 449 2.99 6.23 -3.11
N TYR A 450 2.72 6.75 -4.32
CA TYR A 450 1.37 6.76 -4.91
C TYR A 450 1.12 5.46 -5.67
N LEU A 451 0.39 4.56 -5.03
CA LEU A 451 0.16 3.20 -5.51
C LEU A 451 -1.03 3.11 -6.48
N ASP A 452 -1.71 4.20 -6.75
CA ASP A 452 -2.70 4.39 -7.81
C ASP A 452 -2.08 4.68 -9.19
N TYR A 453 -0.78 5.02 -9.26
CA TYR A 453 -0.08 5.24 -10.54
C TYR A 453 0.09 3.94 -11.33
N MET A 454 0.21 4.03 -12.66
CA MET A 454 0.47 2.88 -13.53
C MET A 454 1.74 2.13 -13.11
N GLN A 455 1.69 0.80 -13.09
CA GLN A 455 2.83 -0.04 -12.68
C GLN A 455 3.77 -0.40 -13.81
N GLY A 456 3.29 -0.37 -15.05
CA GLY A 456 4.01 -0.74 -16.25
C GLY A 456 4.00 0.33 -17.32
N ASP A 457 4.16 -0.07 -18.57
CA ASP A 457 4.08 0.84 -19.70
C ASP A 457 2.63 1.30 -19.93
N VAL A 458 2.45 2.59 -20.20
CA VAL A 458 1.14 3.23 -20.44
C VAL A 458 0.32 2.55 -21.56
N ILE A 459 0.97 1.85 -22.48
CA ILE A 459 0.28 1.10 -23.55
C ILE A 459 -0.45 -0.14 -22.99
N LEU A 460 0.02 -0.71 -21.91
CA LEU A 460 -0.55 -1.91 -21.29
C LEU A 460 -1.42 -1.62 -20.07
N GLU A 461 -1.18 -0.51 -19.40
CA GLU A 461 -1.83 -0.21 -18.14
C GLU A 461 -3.18 0.50 -18.33
N PRO A 462 -4.14 0.28 -17.43
CA PRO A 462 -5.27 1.19 -17.27
C PRO A 462 -4.72 2.60 -17.06
N LYS A 463 -5.14 3.54 -17.92
CA LYS A 463 -4.56 4.88 -17.95
C LYS A 463 -4.82 5.64 -16.64
N VAL A 464 -3.74 6.14 -16.06
CA VAL A 464 -3.72 7.13 -14.97
C VAL A 464 -2.74 8.23 -15.38
N TYR A 465 -2.67 9.33 -14.66
CA TYR A 465 -1.85 10.50 -15.03
C TYR A 465 -0.33 10.32 -14.85
N ALA A 466 0.12 9.27 -14.14
CA ALA A 466 1.55 9.01 -13.92
C ALA A 466 1.88 7.52 -13.84
N THR A 467 3.18 7.20 -13.80
CA THR A 467 3.71 5.83 -13.68
C THR A 467 4.66 5.74 -12.48
N LEU A 468 4.49 4.71 -11.68
CA LEU A 468 5.39 4.34 -10.59
C LEU A 468 5.72 2.85 -10.70
N ARG A 469 6.92 2.51 -11.16
CA ARG A 469 7.40 1.12 -11.25
C ARG A 469 7.92 0.62 -9.90
N LEU A 470 8.01 -0.70 -9.74
CA LEU A 470 8.40 -1.36 -8.49
C LEU A 470 9.76 -0.89 -7.97
N ASN A 471 10.80 -0.88 -8.83
CA ASN A 471 12.15 -0.46 -8.42
C ASN A 471 12.20 1.02 -8.04
N LYS A 472 11.33 1.86 -8.59
CA LYS A 472 11.21 3.25 -8.19
C LYS A 472 10.55 3.38 -6.82
N ALA A 473 9.46 2.63 -6.57
CA ALA A 473 8.84 2.57 -5.24
C ALA A 473 9.82 2.03 -4.18
N TYR A 474 10.67 1.07 -4.54
CA TYR A 474 11.69 0.52 -3.63
C TYR A 474 12.80 1.52 -3.25
N GLN A 475 12.99 2.61 -4.03
CA GLN A 475 13.92 3.69 -3.67
C GLN A 475 13.39 4.61 -2.58
N PHE A 476 12.12 4.47 -2.18
CA PHE A 476 11.53 5.30 -1.13
C PHE A 476 12.39 5.30 0.13
N GLU A 477 12.76 6.49 0.60
CA GLU A 477 13.49 6.74 1.83
C GLU A 477 12.70 7.74 2.69
N PRO A 478 12.09 7.29 3.80
CA PRO A 478 11.30 8.19 4.63
C PRO A 478 12.08 9.35 5.27
N VAL A 479 13.41 9.24 5.40
CA VAL A 479 14.26 10.34 5.87
C VAL A 479 15.04 10.91 4.69
N PRO A 480 14.49 11.90 3.96
CA PRO A 480 15.20 12.49 2.84
C PRO A 480 16.40 13.31 3.31
N PRO A 481 17.43 13.49 2.44
CA PRO A 481 18.57 14.35 2.77
C PRO A 481 18.13 15.77 3.15
N GLY A 482 18.58 16.24 4.29
CA GLY A 482 18.27 17.59 4.81
C GLY A 482 17.07 17.65 5.76
N ALA A 483 16.36 16.56 6.00
CA ALA A 483 15.37 16.45 7.07
C ALA A 483 16.02 16.04 8.39
N ASP A 484 15.54 16.61 9.52
CA ASP A 484 15.89 16.11 10.86
C ASP A 484 15.08 14.84 11.16
N ALA A 485 15.79 13.71 11.19
CA ALA A 485 15.20 12.36 11.37
C ALA A 485 14.30 12.24 12.60
N LYS A 486 14.54 13.02 13.66
CA LYS A 486 13.76 12.93 14.91
C LYS A 486 12.30 13.37 14.74
N TYR A 487 11.99 14.18 13.71
CA TYR A 487 10.65 14.63 13.40
C TYR A 487 9.95 13.73 12.38
N ILE A 488 10.68 12.83 11.72
CA ILE A 488 10.10 11.91 10.75
C ILE A 488 9.53 10.68 11.46
N LYS A 489 8.20 10.60 11.48
CA LYS A 489 7.46 9.48 12.11
C LYS A 489 7.60 8.17 11.31
N GLY A 490 7.77 8.28 10.00
CA GLY A 490 7.84 7.17 9.06
C GLY A 490 7.28 7.51 7.69
N GLY A 491 6.67 6.53 7.06
CA GLY A 491 6.13 6.70 5.71
C GLY A 491 4.82 5.95 5.46
N GLN A 492 4.19 6.32 4.34
CA GLN A 492 2.90 5.80 3.94
C GLN A 492 2.82 5.63 2.43
N GLY A 493 2.15 4.57 1.96
CA GLY A 493 1.72 4.42 0.58
C GLY A 493 0.27 4.83 0.41
N ASN A 494 -0.06 5.56 -0.65
CA ASN A 494 -1.40 6.06 -0.91
C ASN A 494 -2.07 5.32 -2.05
N MET A 495 -3.37 5.04 -1.89
CA MET A 495 -4.21 4.38 -2.87
C MET A 495 -5.46 5.21 -3.11
N TRP A 496 -5.38 6.13 -4.07
CA TRP A 496 -6.51 6.89 -4.58
C TRP A 496 -7.34 6.01 -5.53
N THR A 497 -8.65 6.17 -5.53
CA THR A 497 -9.53 5.20 -6.19
C THR A 497 -10.35 5.74 -7.36
N GLU A 498 -10.04 6.93 -7.90
CA GLU A 498 -10.75 7.50 -9.05
C GLU A 498 -10.86 6.52 -10.22
N GLN A 499 -9.78 5.79 -10.50
CA GLN A 499 -9.72 4.80 -11.57
C GLN A 499 -9.83 3.35 -11.07
N ILE A 500 -10.14 3.14 -9.77
CA ILE A 500 -10.09 1.81 -9.14
C ILE A 500 -11.48 1.45 -8.58
N PRO A 501 -12.38 0.90 -9.42
CA PRO A 501 -13.78 0.69 -9.04
C PRO A 501 -14.07 -0.58 -8.26
N ASN A 502 -13.09 -1.46 -8.05
CA ASN A 502 -13.31 -2.76 -7.40
C ASN A 502 -12.04 -3.36 -6.79
N THR A 503 -12.23 -4.34 -5.89
CA THR A 503 -11.16 -5.01 -5.15
C THR A 503 -10.12 -5.70 -6.05
N ARG A 504 -10.51 -6.28 -7.20
CA ARG A 504 -9.53 -6.94 -8.08
C ARG A 504 -8.57 -5.93 -8.72
N HIS A 505 -9.07 -4.75 -9.10
CA HIS A 505 -8.22 -3.66 -9.58
C HIS A 505 -7.39 -3.07 -8.45
N LEU A 506 -7.96 -2.86 -7.26
CA LEU A 506 -7.25 -2.44 -6.05
C LEU A 506 -6.04 -3.34 -5.77
N GLN A 507 -6.25 -4.67 -5.74
CA GLN A 507 -5.18 -5.65 -5.52
C GLN A 507 -4.07 -5.55 -6.58
N TYR A 508 -4.46 -5.44 -7.86
CA TYR A 508 -3.53 -5.27 -8.96
C TYR A 508 -2.66 -4.02 -8.79
N MET A 509 -3.27 -2.88 -8.48
CA MET A 509 -2.56 -1.60 -8.34
C MET A 509 -1.67 -1.58 -7.09
N PHE A 510 -2.06 -2.27 -6.04
CA PHE A 510 -1.36 -2.27 -4.77
C PHE A 510 -0.09 -3.13 -4.78
N TRP A 511 -0.23 -4.37 -5.32
CA TRP A 511 0.85 -5.35 -5.31
C TRP A 511 1.57 -5.43 -6.66
N PRO A 512 2.91 -5.49 -6.63
CA PRO A 512 3.82 -5.70 -5.49
C PRO A 512 4.38 -4.42 -4.83
N ARG A 513 3.99 -3.22 -5.25
CA ARG A 513 4.64 -1.97 -4.78
C ARG A 513 4.48 -1.73 -3.27
N ALA A 514 3.39 -2.18 -2.67
CA ALA A 514 3.23 -2.09 -1.22
C ALA A 514 4.31 -2.89 -0.45
N PHE A 515 4.88 -3.95 -1.02
CA PHE A 515 6.05 -4.62 -0.43
C PHE A 515 7.26 -3.68 -0.33
N ALA A 516 7.46 -2.84 -1.35
CA ALA A 516 8.53 -1.86 -1.36
C ALA A 516 8.36 -0.81 -0.24
N ILE A 517 7.12 -0.32 -0.06
CA ILE A 517 6.80 0.58 1.06
C ILE A 517 7.02 -0.12 2.41
N ALA A 518 6.50 -1.35 2.58
CA ALA A 518 6.67 -2.12 3.82
C ALA A 518 8.15 -2.25 4.22
N GLU A 519 9.01 -2.60 3.26
CA GLU A 519 10.44 -2.76 3.51
C GLU A 519 11.13 -1.42 3.79
N SER A 520 10.70 -0.34 3.14
CA SER A 520 11.25 1.01 3.38
C SER A 520 10.97 1.53 4.78
N VAL A 521 9.81 1.18 5.36
CA VAL A 521 9.42 1.66 6.70
C VAL A 521 9.74 0.68 7.83
N TRP A 522 10.02 -0.58 7.50
CA TRP A 522 10.36 -1.61 8.48
C TRP A 522 11.86 -1.90 8.55
N SER A 523 12.48 -2.25 7.41
CA SER A 523 13.84 -2.79 7.36
C SER A 523 14.92 -1.71 7.45
N PRO A 524 16.12 -2.02 7.92
CA PRO A 524 17.27 -1.10 7.90
C PRO A 524 17.60 -0.66 6.46
N LYS A 525 17.91 0.62 6.28
CA LYS A 525 18.20 1.22 4.97
C LYS A 525 19.36 0.52 4.25
N GLU A 526 20.39 0.16 4.98
CA GLU A 526 21.61 -0.49 4.49
C GLU A 526 21.41 -1.90 3.98
N LYS A 527 20.26 -2.51 4.26
CA LYS A 527 19.87 -3.82 3.73
C LYS A 527 19.17 -3.74 2.37
N LYS A 528 18.81 -2.57 1.90
CA LYS A 528 18.13 -2.43 0.62
C LYS A 528 18.99 -2.97 -0.54
N ASN A 529 18.46 -3.99 -1.21
CA ASN A 529 19.07 -4.62 -2.37
C ASN A 529 17.97 -5.06 -3.35
N CYS A 530 17.91 -4.41 -4.51
CA CYS A 530 16.85 -4.63 -5.50
C CYS A 530 16.73 -6.10 -5.94
N ASN A 531 17.85 -6.78 -6.17
CA ASN A 531 17.85 -8.18 -6.64
C ASN A 531 17.31 -9.13 -5.58
N SER A 532 17.79 -9.00 -4.34
CA SER A 532 17.26 -9.77 -3.21
C SER A 532 15.77 -9.47 -2.98
N PHE A 533 15.37 -8.21 -3.07
CA PHE A 533 13.98 -7.79 -2.91
C PHE A 533 13.07 -8.41 -3.98
N THR A 534 13.41 -8.31 -5.27
CA THR A 534 12.60 -8.89 -6.35
C THR A 534 12.47 -10.40 -6.25
N GLN A 535 13.54 -11.11 -5.82
CA GLN A 535 13.47 -12.56 -5.55
C GLN A 535 12.50 -12.90 -4.42
N ARG A 536 12.46 -12.10 -3.34
CA ARG A 536 11.52 -12.26 -2.23
C ARG A 536 10.08 -11.93 -2.67
N VAL A 537 9.89 -10.91 -3.51
CA VAL A 537 8.61 -10.59 -4.14
C VAL A 537 8.05 -11.76 -4.93
N GLU A 538 8.88 -12.43 -5.75
CA GLU A 538 8.46 -13.60 -6.52
C GLU A 538 8.01 -14.77 -5.63
N GLN A 539 8.62 -14.92 -4.44
CA GLN A 539 8.16 -15.93 -3.47
C GLN A 539 6.81 -15.55 -2.87
N GLN A 540 6.52 -14.25 -2.66
CA GLN A 540 5.21 -13.79 -2.21
C GLN A 540 4.12 -13.97 -3.28
N PHE A 541 4.44 -13.87 -4.57
CA PHE A 541 3.49 -14.14 -5.64
C PHE A 541 2.91 -15.56 -5.54
N LYS A 542 3.74 -16.57 -5.24
CA LYS A 542 3.26 -17.95 -5.02
C LYS A 542 2.26 -18.05 -3.86
N ARG A 543 2.40 -17.22 -2.81
CA ARG A 543 1.44 -17.14 -1.71
C ARG A 543 0.15 -16.47 -2.14
N TYR A 544 0.24 -15.46 -3.00
CA TYR A 544 -0.90 -14.75 -3.56
C TYR A 544 -1.70 -15.62 -4.54
N ASP A 545 -1.00 -16.48 -5.32
CA ASP A 545 -1.65 -17.47 -6.17
C ASP A 545 -2.54 -18.42 -5.34
N VAL A 546 -2.03 -18.93 -4.20
CA VAL A 546 -2.81 -19.79 -3.28
C VAL A 546 -4.01 -19.06 -2.67
N ARG A 547 -3.88 -17.75 -2.45
CA ARG A 547 -4.94 -16.91 -1.87
C ARG A 547 -5.86 -16.27 -2.91
N GLU A 548 -5.60 -16.46 -4.18
CA GLU A 548 -6.30 -15.81 -5.29
C GLU A 548 -6.26 -14.26 -5.22
N ILE A 549 -5.20 -13.69 -4.63
CA ILE A 549 -4.95 -12.24 -4.61
C ILE A 549 -4.31 -11.84 -5.93
N LYS A 550 -4.90 -10.86 -6.60
CA LYS A 550 -4.35 -10.33 -7.85
C LYS A 550 -3.15 -9.42 -7.58
N TYR A 551 -2.14 -9.53 -8.43
CA TYR A 551 -0.94 -8.68 -8.40
C TYR A 551 -0.50 -8.34 -9.82
N ALA A 552 0.30 -7.27 -9.98
CA ALA A 552 0.87 -6.91 -11.27
C ALA A 552 2.18 -7.67 -11.51
N THR A 553 2.37 -8.09 -12.75
CA THR A 553 3.60 -8.75 -13.23
C THR A 553 4.51 -7.80 -14.01
N SER A 554 4.21 -6.51 -14.00
CA SER A 554 4.93 -5.46 -14.75
C SER A 554 6.43 -5.37 -14.43
N MET A 555 6.87 -5.86 -13.26
CA MET A 555 8.29 -5.94 -12.92
C MET A 555 9.12 -6.82 -13.89
N PHE A 556 8.46 -7.74 -14.58
CA PHE A 556 9.11 -8.61 -15.58
C PHE A 556 9.07 -8.02 -17.00
N GLU A 557 8.27 -6.98 -17.23
CA GLU A 557 8.04 -6.41 -18.55
C GLU A 557 9.20 -5.56 -19.01
N PRO A 558 9.60 -5.66 -20.30
CA PRO A 558 10.63 -4.81 -20.88
C PRO A 558 10.30 -3.31 -20.75
N ILE A 559 11.31 -2.53 -20.42
CA ILE A 559 11.26 -1.07 -20.30
C ILE A 559 11.93 -0.50 -21.56
N PHE A 560 11.22 0.40 -22.23
CA PHE A 560 11.72 1.06 -23.44
C PHE A 560 12.39 2.39 -23.07
N THR A 561 13.62 2.57 -23.52
CA THR A 561 14.34 3.85 -23.45
C THR A 561 14.74 4.28 -24.88
N PRO A 562 13.81 4.91 -25.62
CA PRO A 562 14.09 5.39 -26.96
C PRO A 562 14.89 6.68 -26.93
N LYS A 563 15.77 6.86 -27.91
CA LYS A 563 16.53 8.10 -28.14
C LYS A 563 16.82 8.29 -29.61
N MET A 564 16.95 9.54 -30.04
CA MET A 564 17.47 9.87 -31.38
C MET A 564 18.99 9.88 -31.36
N ASN A 565 19.62 9.12 -32.23
CA ASN A 565 21.07 9.08 -32.41
C ASN A 565 21.38 9.29 -33.89
N ASN A 566 22.07 10.39 -34.23
CA ASN A 566 22.36 10.77 -35.61
C ASN A 566 21.13 10.74 -36.54
N GLY A 567 20.01 11.24 -36.07
CA GLY A 567 18.74 11.27 -36.83
C GLY A 567 18.01 9.92 -36.95
N LYS A 568 18.51 8.85 -36.32
CA LYS A 568 17.88 7.52 -36.30
C LYS A 568 17.37 7.19 -34.91
N LEU A 569 16.17 6.59 -34.85
CA LEU A 569 15.62 6.05 -33.60
C LEU A 569 16.46 4.85 -33.14
N GLN A 570 16.90 4.89 -31.90
CA GLN A 570 17.50 3.76 -31.19
C GLN A 570 16.66 3.46 -29.94
N VAL A 571 16.41 2.16 -29.69
CA VAL A 571 15.60 1.69 -28.57
C VAL A 571 16.42 0.77 -27.68
N GLN A 572 16.75 1.23 -26.48
CA GLN A 572 17.33 0.40 -25.44
C GLN A 572 16.21 -0.30 -24.68
N LEU A 573 16.38 -1.58 -24.36
CA LEU A 573 15.47 -2.40 -23.57
C LEU A 573 16.15 -2.86 -22.28
N THR A 574 15.43 -2.78 -21.16
CA THR A 574 15.87 -3.29 -19.86
C THR A 574 14.71 -3.95 -19.13
N THR A 575 14.97 -4.63 -18.02
CA THR A 575 13.95 -5.18 -17.10
C THR A 575 14.28 -4.77 -15.66
N GLU A 576 13.29 -4.77 -14.77
CA GLU A 576 13.51 -4.51 -13.35
C GLU A 576 14.07 -5.73 -12.60
N VAL A 577 13.91 -6.92 -13.18
CA VAL A 577 14.38 -8.19 -12.62
C VAL A 577 15.55 -8.68 -13.44
N GLU A 578 16.62 -9.11 -12.79
CA GLU A 578 17.79 -9.68 -13.43
C GLU A 578 17.54 -11.10 -13.98
N GLY A 579 18.38 -11.51 -14.95
CA GLY A 579 18.35 -12.85 -15.50
C GLY A 579 17.17 -13.14 -16.43
N LEU A 580 16.55 -12.10 -16.99
CA LEU A 580 15.54 -12.22 -18.03
C LEU A 580 16.14 -11.99 -19.42
N ASP A 581 15.74 -12.83 -20.37
CA ASP A 581 16.02 -12.68 -21.77
C ASP A 581 14.89 -11.95 -22.47
N ILE A 582 15.17 -10.91 -23.24
CA ILE A 582 14.16 -10.20 -24.03
C ILE A 582 14.23 -10.67 -25.48
N TYR A 583 13.09 -11.11 -26.02
CA TYR A 583 12.93 -11.47 -27.43
C TYR A 583 12.06 -10.44 -28.12
N TYR A 584 12.32 -10.16 -29.41
CA TYR A 584 11.65 -9.10 -30.13
C TYR A 584 11.36 -9.44 -31.59
N SER A 585 10.41 -8.70 -32.18
CA SER A 585 10.06 -8.77 -33.59
C SER A 585 9.71 -7.38 -34.12
N PHE A 586 10.07 -7.12 -35.41
CA PHE A 586 9.63 -5.95 -36.19
C PHE A 586 8.65 -6.30 -37.29
N ASP A 587 8.45 -7.58 -37.57
CA ASP A 587 7.63 -8.13 -38.67
C ASP A 587 6.16 -8.32 -38.31
N ASN A 588 5.75 -7.73 -37.20
CA ASN A 588 4.41 -7.83 -36.61
C ASN A 588 4.00 -9.23 -36.11
N SER A 589 4.88 -10.22 -36.12
CA SER A 589 4.63 -11.54 -35.51
C SER A 589 4.75 -11.47 -33.98
N PHE A 590 4.39 -12.56 -33.30
CA PHE A 590 4.45 -12.64 -31.84
C PHE A 590 5.79 -13.29 -31.42
N PRO A 591 6.74 -12.51 -30.87
CA PRO A 591 8.04 -13.04 -30.50
C PRO A 591 7.95 -14.04 -29.35
N ASP A 592 8.76 -15.08 -29.45
CA ASP A 592 9.03 -16.06 -28.41
C ASP A 592 10.54 -16.36 -28.35
N ARG A 593 10.95 -17.39 -27.61
CA ARG A 593 12.36 -17.75 -27.44
C ARG A 593 13.11 -18.18 -28.74
N PHE A 594 12.41 -18.35 -29.84
CA PHE A 594 13.00 -18.68 -31.17
C PHE A 594 13.21 -17.44 -32.02
N TYR A 595 12.74 -16.29 -31.58
CA TYR A 595 12.98 -14.99 -32.22
C TYR A 595 14.32 -14.38 -31.80
N PRO A 596 14.77 -13.30 -32.47
CA PRO A 596 15.97 -12.59 -32.08
C PRO A 596 15.97 -12.18 -30.61
N LYS A 597 17.06 -12.54 -29.91
CA LYS A 597 17.28 -12.14 -28.53
C LYS A 597 17.92 -10.75 -28.51
N TYR A 598 17.40 -9.86 -27.69
CA TYR A 598 17.95 -8.52 -27.47
C TYR A 598 19.35 -8.60 -26.85
N LYS A 599 20.32 -7.90 -27.44
CA LYS A 599 21.72 -7.83 -26.97
C LYS A 599 22.24 -6.39 -26.89
N GLU A 600 21.78 -5.53 -27.79
CA GLU A 600 22.22 -4.14 -27.92
C GLU A 600 21.08 -3.25 -28.42
N PRO A 601 21.19 -1.91 -28.30
CA PRO A 601 20.12 -1.00 -28.71
C PRO A 601 19.66 -1.24 -30.15
N LEU A 602 18.34 -1.41 -30.31
CA LEU A 602 17.72 -1.73 -31.59
C LEU A 602 17.56 -0.47 -32.44
N THR A 603 17.94 -0.58 -33.72
CA THR A 603 17.56 0.42 -34.74
C THR A 603 16.44 -0.20 -35.58
N PRO A 604 15.21 0.36 -35.56
CA PRO A 604 14.11 -0.21 -36.35
C PRO A 604 14.41 -0.23 -37.86
N PRO A 605 14.00 -1.28 -38.59
CA PRO A 605 14.01 -1.30 -40.06
C PRO A 605 13.17 -0.14 -40.62
N LYS A 606 13.48 0.32 -41.84
CA LYS A 606 12.88 1.50 -42.48
C LYS A 606 11.36 1.45 -42.54
N ASP A 607 10.79 0.29 -42.84
CA ASP A 607 9.35 0.11 -43.07
C ASP A 607 8.63 -0.53 -41.87
N ALA A 608 9.32 -0.68 -40.73
CA ALA A 608 8.71 -1.20 -39.51
C ALA A 608 7.74 -0.19 -38.93
N VAL A 609 6.61 -0.68 -38.43
CA VAL A 609 5.56 0.13 -37.78
C VAL A 609 5.41 -0.21 -36.29
N MET A 610 5.90 -1.39 -35.89
CA MET A 610 5.70 -1.96 -34.56
C MET A 610 6.95 -2.66 -34.05
N LEU A 611 7.28 -2.49 -32.78
CA LEU A 611 8.24 -3.31 -32.05
C LEU A 611 7.48 -4.13 -31.01
N LYS A 612 7.44 -5.45 -31.17
CA LYS A 612 6.88 -6.37 -30.17
C LYS A 612 8.00 -6.97 -29.35
N VAL A 613 7.83 -6.99 -28.04
CA VAL A 613 8.82 -7.52 -27.09
C VAL A 613 8.18 -8.36 -26.01
N ILE A 614 8.89 -9.37 -25.53
CA ILE A 614 8.49 -10.20 -24.39
C ILE A 614 9.75 -10.66 -23.63
N ALA A 615 9.66 -10.74 -22.31
CA ALA A 615 10.71 -11.28 -21.47
C ALA A 615 10.51 -12.78 -21.20
N TYR A 616 11.61 -13.52 -21.06
CA TYR A 616 11.62 -14.94 -20.71
C TYR A 616 12.64 -15.23 -19.61
N ARG A 617 12.31 -16.20 -18.76
CA ARG A 617 13.28 -16.85 -17.87
C ARG A 617 13.46 -18.31 -18.34
N GLY A 618 14.56 -18.58 -19.02
CA GLY A 618 14.77 -19.86 -19.70
C GLY A 618 13.70 -20.11 -20.78
N THR A 619 12.80 -21.06 -20.53
CA THR A 619 11.71 -21.40 -21.47
C THR A 619 10.35 -20.77 -21.09
N THR A 620 10.26 -20.10 -19.95
CA THR A 620 9.01 -19.58 -19.40
C THR A 620 8.85 -18.09 -19.74
N PRO A 621 7.74 -17.68 -20.39
CA PRO A 621 7.45 -16.27 -20.61
C PRO A 621 7.15 -15.59 -19.28
N MET A 622 7.68 -14.35 -19.11
CA MET A 622 7.56 -13.56 -17.91
C MET A 622 6.90 -12.21 -18.23
N GLY A 623 5.87 -11.86 -17.49
CA GLY A 623 5.10 -10.64 -17.76
C GLY A 623 4.23 -10.72 -19.03
N ARG A 624 3.78 -9.56 -19.49
CA ARG A 624 2.96 -9.41 -20.70
C ARG A 624 3.86 -9.10 -21.90
N MET A 625 3.44 -9.52 -23.10
CA MET A 625 4.04 -9.04 -24.33
C MET A 625 3.62 -7.60 -24.59
N ILE A 626 4.57 -6.75 -24.98
CA ILE A 626 4.30 -5.35 -25.33
C ILE A 626 4.39 -5.19 -26.84
N ALA A 627 3.32 -4.68 -27.45
CA ALA A 627 3.28 -4.25 -28.83
C ALA A 627 3.40 -2.72 -28.86
N MET A 628 4.60 -2.21 -29.13
CA MET A 628 4.95 -0.80 -29.07
C MET A 628 4.98 -0.19 -30.47
N PRO A 629 4.06 0.74 -30.82
CA PRO A 629 4.09 1.46 -32.09
C PRO A 629 5.38 2.30 -32.21
N LEU A 630 6.00 2.32 -33.38
CA LEU A 630 7.22 3.12 -33.61
C LEU A 630 6.93 4.62 -33.54
N ASP A 631 5.74 5.07 -33.91
CA ASP A 631 5.32 6.48 -33.73
C ASP A 631 5.36 6.91 -32.26
N GLU A 632 4.91 6.02 -31.36
CA GLU A 632 4.98 6.27 -29.92
C GLU A 632 6.43 6.34 -29.43
N LEU A 633 7.32 5.45 -29.90
CA LEU A 633 8.75 5.51 -29.57
C LEU A 633 9.42 6.79 -30.11
N ASN A 634 9.05 7.23 -31.31
CA ASN A 634 9.53 8.50 -31.84
C ASN A 634 9.06 9.71 -31.01
N LYS A 635 7.79 9.73 -30.60
CA LYS A 635 7.26 10.77 -29.69
C LYS A 635 8.04 10.78 -28.37
N ARG A 636 8.24 9.62 -27.74
CA ARG A 636 9.01 9.50 -26.50
C ARG A 636 10.47 9.94 -26.65
N ALA A 637 11.09 9.64 -27.80
CA ALA A 637 12.47 10.05 -28.09
C ALA A 637 12.61 11.56 -28.35
N ALA A 638 11.54 12.25 -28.79
CA ALA A 638 11.51 13.68 -29.04
C ALA A 638 11.32 14.52 -27.76
N VAL A 639 10.75 13.94 -26.70
CA VAL A 639 10.59 14.62 -25.39
C VAL A 639 11.97 14.78 -24.76
N LYS A 640 12.50 16.00 -24.74
CA LYS A 640 13.71 16.32 -23.97
C LYS A 640 13.42 16.09 -22.48
N LYS A 641 14.19 15.19 -21.86
CA LYS A 641 14.16 14.98 -20.40
C LYS A 641 14.69 16.19 -19.65
#